data_255a85a6a9782ccf31d2cbe870f189e8
#
_entry.id   255a85a6a9782ccf31d2cbe870f189e8
#
_cell.length_a   1.000
_cell.length_b   1.000
_cell.length_c   1.000
_cell.angle_alpha   90.00
_cell.angle_beta   90.00
_cell.angle_gamma   90.00
#
_symmetry.space_group_name_H-M   'P 1'
#
loop_
_entity.id
_entity.type
_entity.pdbx_description
1 polymer ?
#
loop_
_entity_poly.entity_id
_entity_poly.type
_entity_poly.pdbx_seq_one_letter_code
_entity_poly.pdbx_strand_id
1 'polypeptide(L)'
;MTGLTQTIRSALAMDSKPKDEPTVSGTEASGGDMLPTRSLTPLVAQFLTTGGDERITINTRNGRNRYGIMPHVAANELWFSSSTATGLSVLGQRAIRDALQRLMTSGSDEATGELAGEIRERLTSYYGAQGTETVLAGSGTEAELLALAIGRSTMPGAITNIVVAPDETGRGVLTAAGGCNFLASTSLGGEVAAGQRLEGLEDADIETVSIAIRDGNGDPRPAHLVDADAAVAVERALTAGRNVILHVLDCSKTGLEGVSRQTARALSMVAPGRIMVVVDACQLRVGEELLRSDQENGFLVMITGSKLAAGPPFSGALLVPATIAQRLRENGAPPPRGLANFSAKTDWPDGLSAWSAPSLTAHANVGLLMRWTAALSELERYHAIEPVTRAAITDAFARLAQEKVVAHLGAGALYPADAAGLPRIVCVTVGRGPDALERGRRIHERLRTNEAQDEANGTPSILERICHVGQPVQLGDRVVLRLTIGAQVATRVARRIREGSTLEAALLITSQDLDVVLGKWALIARQEGDTSIPAHAALTSGGSASLDPVDWQDFRASGMRALDMMISHLSSLRDQPVWQPAPEGVRTQFESPLPRSAQPLADTLAIFDRSIKPYATGNTHPMFMGWVHGGGTPDGMLAEMLAAGLNANCGGRNHIGIDIERQIVKWAAEMLDFPLTSSGVLVTGTSMANFLAVLAARDKALGHRVRQTGLGGADARLVAYTSAEAHGCIAQALELGGIGSDNLRCVETDETGRMDTAQLAEVITADRSAGLMPFLVVGTAGTVNTGAIDPLAELAVLARQEQLWFHVDGAFGAMAALSPALKPHLAGISDADSVAFDFHKLGQVPYDAGLLLVRDAKHHRDTFAAPASYLARLPRGLAAGETWPCDLGPDLSRSFRALKIWLTFSVHGADRIGNAVAHCCEVAQRIAALSSDSDALELRAPVALNIVCLGLTHPDSDTLVPEIVMDLQERGIAAPSVTTIAGRPVIRAAIVNHRTTLDDADRLVAAIEESLARLTRQQGAA
;
A
#
# COMPACT_ATOMS: atom_id res chain seq x y z
N MET A 1 5.02 -25.20 -37.48
CA MET A 1 4.88 -24.95 -36.05
C MET A 1 6.26 -24.65 -35.50
N THR A 2 6.54 -23.42 -35.41
CA THR A 2 7.83 -22.77 -35.50
C THR A 2 8.31 -22.31 -34.15
N GLY A 3 9.50 -21.76 -34.05
CA GLY A 3 10.28 -21.50 -32.85
C GLY A 3 9.58 -20.88 -31.65
N LEU A 4 8.59 -19.97 -31.86
CA LEU A 4 7.87 -19.30 -30.75
C LEU A 4 7.05 -20.28 -29.90
N THR A 5 6.28 -21.18 -30.55
CA THR A 5 5.47 -22.21 -29.86
C THR A 5 6.36 -23.21 -29.14
N GLN A 6 7.54 -23.50 -29.66
CA GLN A 6 8.52 -24.40 -29.07
C GLN A 6 9.23 -23.73 -27.87
N THR A 7 9.55 -22.45 -27.96
CA THR A 7 10.15 -21.65 -26.88
C THR A 7 9.18 -21.48 -25.71
N ILE A 8 7.90 -21.18 -26.00
CA ILE A 8 6.85 -21.07 -24.98
C ILE A 8 6.59 -22.44 -24.32
N ARG A 9 6.54 -23.54 -25.08
CA ARG A 9 6.36 -24.89 -24.54
C ARG A 9 7.57 -25.36 -23.72
N SER A 10 8.80 -25.04 -24.12
CA SER A 10 9.99 -25.33 -23.31
C SER A 10 10.00 -24.56 -21.99
N ALA A 11 9.57 -23.31 -22.00
CA ALA A 11 9.45 -22.48 -20.79
C ALA A 11 8.39 -23.05 -19.80
N LEU A 12 7.28 -23.53 -20.31
CA LEU A 12 6.22 -24.17 -19.50
C LEU A 12 6.61 -25.58 -19.01
N ALA A 13 7.50 -26.28 -19.71
CA ALA A 13 7.93 -27.65 -19.35
C ALA A 13 9.05 -27.66 -18.29
N MET A 14 9.78 -26.58 -18.07
CA MET A 14 10.83 -26.51 -17.06
C MET A 14 10.28 -26.38 -15.62
N ASP A 15 9.00 -26.07 -15.43
CA ASP A 15 8.37 -25.93 -14.11
C ASP A 15 7.64 -27.21 -13.64
N SER A 16 7.71 -28.32 -14.42
CA SER A 16 7.07 -29.60 -14.06
C SER A 16 8.06 -30.64 -13.55
N LYS A 17 8.62 -30.43 -12.32
CA LYS A 17 9.06 -31.53 -11.46
C LYS A 17 8.14 -31.60 -10.25
N PRO A 18 7.45 -32.74 -10.03
CA PRO A 18 6.43 -32.86 -9.02
C PRO A 18 7.05 -32.94 -7.63
N LYS A 19 6.51 -32.18 -6.69
CA LYS A 19 6.46 -32.54 -5.27
C LYS A 19 5.13 -33.27 -5.08
N ASP A 20 5.20 -34.45 -4.51
CA ASP A 20 4.12 -35.37 -4.24
C ASP A 20 2.96 -34.72 -3.48
N GLU A 21 1.76 -34.77 -4.03
CA GLU A 21 0.48 -34.74 -3.30
C GLU A 21 -0.62 -35.51 -4.07
N PRO A 22 -1.63 -36.05 -3.37
CA PRO A 22 -2.42 -37.18 -3.87
C PRO A 22 -3.60 -36.76 -4.76
N THR A 23 -3.89 -37.62 -5.72
CA THR A 23 -4.96 -37.56 -6.71
C THR A 23 -6.37 -37.58 -6.08
N VAL A 24 -7.22 -36.65 -6.52
CA VAL A 24 -8.69 -36.82 -6.51
C VAL A 24 -9.20 -36.65 -7.95
N SER A 25 -9.88 -37.69 -8.39
CA SER A 25 -10.53 -37.81 -9.70
C SER A 25 -11.86 -37.06 -9.76
N GLY A 26 -12.20 -36.45 -10.90
CA GLY A 26 -13.59 -36.12 -11.17
C GLY A 26 -13.89 -35.04 -12.21
N THR A 27 -14.20 -35.50 -13.43
CA THR A 27 -15.14 -34.96 -14.44
C THR A 27 -14.83 -33.68 -15.21
N GLU A 28 -14.76 -33.89 -16.51
CA GLU A 28 -14.67 -32.90 -17.59
C GLU A 28 -15.87 -31.94 -17.67
N ALA A 29 -15.59 -30.67 -17.94
CA ALA A 29 -16.51 -29.76 -18.58
C ALA A 29 -15.74 -28.80 -19.50
N SER A 30 -16.09 -28.77 -20.74
CA SER A 30 -15.58 -27.96 -21.84
C SER A 30 -15.86 -26.46 -21.66
N GLY A 31 -14.83 -25.63 -21.75
CA GLY A 31 -14.96 -24.18 -21.85
C GLY A 31 -13.57 -23.53 -21.94
N GLY A 32 -13.36 -22.68 -22.96
CA GLY A 32 -12.08 -22.13 -23.40
C GLY A 32 -11.18 -21.62 -22.28
N ASP A 33 -9.98 -22.16 -22.20
CA ASP A 33 -8.96 -21.89 -21.20
C ASP A 33 -8.37 -20.47 -21.32
N MET A 34 -8.84 -19.56 -20.48
CA MET A 34 -8.05 -18.40 -20.09
C MET A 34 -7.07 -18.89 -19.01
N LEU A 35 -5.76 -18.92 -19.33
CA LEU A 35 -4.70 -19.26 -18.38
C LEU A 35 -4.72 -18.28 -17.18
N PRO A 36 -4.57 -18.77 -15.95
CA PRO A 36 -4.61 -17.92 -14.75
C PRO A 36 -3.46 -16.94 -14.72
N THR A 37 -3.74 -15.69 -14.35
CA THR A 37 -2.83 -14.54 -14.31
C THR A 37 -1.52 -14.77 -13.51
N ARG A 38 -1.44 -15.77 -12.67
CA ARG A 38 -0.24 -16.16 -11.92
C ARG A 38 0.86 -16.82 -12.77
N SER A 39 0.53 -17.40 -13.92
CA SER A 39 1.50 -18.13 -14.76
C SER A 39 2.36 -17.23 -15.68
N LEU A 40 2.03 -15.94 -15.87
CA LEU A 40 2.76 -15.06 -16.79
C LEU A 40 3.98 -14.35 -16.17
N THR A 41 4.09 -14.28 -14.85
CA THR A 41 5.21 -13.59 -14.17
C THR A 41 6.58 -14.22 -14.45
N PRO A 42 6.74 -15.56 -14.44
CA PRO A 42 8.00 -16.19 -14.83
C PRO A 42 8.38 -15.95 -16.29
N LEU A 43 7.38 -15.95 -17.20
CA LEU A 43 7.59 -15.66 -18.62
C LEU A 43 8.06 -14.22 -18.86
N VAL A 44 7.50 -13.25 -18.18
CA VAL A 44 7.96 -11.86 -18.21
C VAL A 44 9.44 -11.78 -17.83
N ALA A 45 9.83 -12.41 -16.71
CA ALA A 45 11.21 -12.43 -16.26
C ALA A 45 12.15 -13.10 -17.27
N GLN A 46 11.73 -14.20 -17.87
CA GLN A 46 12.50 -14.91 -18.89
C GLN A 46 12.75 -14.04 -20.13
N PHE A 47 11.71 -13.39 -20.70
CA PHE A 47 11.87 -12.56 -21.88
C PHE A 47 12.66 -11.28 -21.63
N LEU A 48 12.66 -10.76 -20.40
CA LEU A 48 13.49 -9.63 -20.02
C LEU A 48 14.98 -9.97 -19.92
N THR A 49 15.33 -11.25 -19.77
CA THR A 49 16.71 -11.73 -19.62
C THR A 49 17.22 -12.49 -20.84
N THR A 50 16.43 -12.59 -21.91
CA THR A 50 16.80 -13.20 -23.19
C THR A 50 16.79 -12.17 -24.31
N GLY A 51 17.41 -12.50 -25.45
CA GLY A 51 17.48 -11.60 -26.61
C GLY A 51 18.36 -10.38 -26.36
N GLY A 52 19.43 -10.54 -25.60
CA GLY A 52 20.48 -9.58 -25.33
C GLY A 52 21.75 -10.32 -24.97
N ASP A 53 22.84 -9.60 -24.69
CA ASP A 53 24.13 -10.19 -24.34
C ASP A 53 24.29 -10.43 -22.81
N GLU A 54 25.49 -10.82 -22.38
CA GLU A 54 25.81 -11.11 -20.97
C GLU A 54 25.45 -10.01 -19.97
N ARG A 55 25.27 -8.75 -20.43
CA ARG A 55 24.96 -7.61 -19.56
C ARG A 55 23.57 -7.69 -18.94
N ILE A 56 22.62 -8.43 -19.55
CA ILE A 56 21.28 -8.65 -18.96
C ILE A 56 21.13 -10.04 -18.33
N THR A 57 22.14 -10.88 -18.35
CA THR A 57 22.15 -12.17 -17.67
C THR A 57 22.06 -11.96 -16.15
N ILE A 58 21.20 -12.73 -15.49
CA ILE A 58 20.98 -12.63 -14.05
C ILE A 58 22.06 -13.42 -13.29
N ASN A 59 22.67 -12.75 -12.35
CA ASN A 59 23.55 -13.40 -11.39
C ASN A 59 22.72 -14.20 -10.39
N THR A 60 22.92 -15.49 -10.32
CA THR A 60 22.16 -16.42 -9.47
C THR A 60 22.30 -16.16 -7.97
N ARG A 61 23.35 -15.45 -7.51
CA ARG A 61 23.58 -15.15 -6.10
C ARG A 61 22.73 -14.00 -5.58
N ASN A 62 22.44 -13.00 -6.41
CA ASN A 62 21.73 -11.80 -5.98
C ASN A 62 20.47 -11.48 -6.80
N GLY A 63 20.13 -12.30 -7.81
CA GLY A 63 18.95 -12.11 -8.64
C GLY A 63 18.99 -10.90 -9.57
N ARG A 64 20.18 -10.29 -9.81
CA ARG A 64 20.35 -9.03 -10.54
C ARG A 64 21.28 -9.19 -11.74
N ASN A 65 21.05 -8.38 -12.77
CA ASN A 65 21.96 -8.28 -13.91
C ASN A 65 23.15 -7.35 -13.62
N ARG A 66 24.03 -7.15 -14.61
CA ARG A 66 25.21 -6.28 -14.47
C ARG A 66 24.87 -4.82 -14.11
N TYR A 67 23.67 -4.34 -14.44
CA TYR A 67 23.19 -3.00 -14.07
C TYR A 67 22.58 -2.93 -12.66
N GLY A 68 22.45 -4.06 -11.97
CA GLY A 68 21.81 -4.16 -10.67
C GLY A 68 20.28 -4.25 -10.73
N ILE A 69 19.74 -4.58 -11.91
CA ILE A 69 18.30 -4.62 -12.17
C ILE A 69 17.79 -6.05 -12.03
N MET A 70 16.64 -6.21 -11.38
CA MET A 70 15.86 -7.45 -11.32
C MET A 70 14.91 -7.57 -12.51
N PRO A 71 14.57 -8.79 -12.98
CA PRO A 71 13.65 -9.00 -14.08
C PRO A 71 12.17 -8.85 -13.67
N HIS A 72 11.90 -8.22 -12.55
CA HIS A 72 10.58 -7.90 -12.04
C HIS A 72 10.62 -6.56 -11.32
N VAL A 73 9.44 -6.01 -11.00
CA VAL A 73 9.35 -4.73 -10.27
C VAL A 73 9.90 -4.87 -8.86
N ALA A 74 10.82 -4.01 -8.50
CA ALA A 74 11.40 -3.91 -7.16
C ALA A 74 10.78 -2.73 -6.41
N ALA A 75 10.00 -3.02 -5.36
CA ALA A 75 9.14 -2.04 -4.71
C ALA A 75 9.90 -0.97 -3.88
N ASN A 76 11.12 -1.26 -3.39
CA ASN A 76 11.82 -0.43 -2.41
C ASN A 76 13.17 0.11 -2.91
N GLU A 77 13.32 0.35 -4.21
CA GLU A 77 14.56 0.83 -4.82
C GLU A 77 14.42 2.27 -5.32
N LEU A 78 15.46 3.08 -5.11
CA LEU A 78 15.52 4.47 -5.52
C LEU A 78 16.37 4.61 -6.79
N TRP A 79 15.80 5.24 -7.83
CA TRP A 79 16.39 5.28 -9.15
C TRP A 79 16.75 6.70 -9.60
N PHE A 80 18.04 7.02 -9.55
CA PHE A 80 18.65 8.23 -10.12
C PHE A 80 19.72 7.89 -11.15
N SER A 81 19.59 6.73 -11.80
CA SER A 81 20.57 6.14 -12.72
C SER A 81 20.16 6.19 -14.19
N SER A 82 19.17 6.99 -14.55
CA SER A 82 18.62 7.01 -15.93
C SER A 82 19.64 7.39 -17.03
N SER A 83 20.84 7.88 -16.68
CA SER A 83 21.97 8.02 -17.61
C SER A 83 22.67 6.69 -17.95
N THR A 84 22.33 5.60 -17.25
CA THR A 84 22.90 4.26 -17.45
C THR A 84 21.80 3.26 -17.77
N ALA A 85 20.90 3.00 -16.83
CA ALA A 85 19.77 2.10 -16.94
C ALA A 85 18.78 2.35 -15.80
N THR A 86 17.53 1.89 -15.95
CA THR A 86 16.45 2.04 -14.96
C THR A 86 15.76 0.69 -14.75
N GLY A 87 15.19 0.45 -13.58
CA GLY A 87 14.41 -0.74 -13.26
C GLY A 87 13.05 -0.76 -13.95
N LEU A 88 12.45 -1.95 -14.05
CA LEU A 88 11.11 -2.15 -14.61
C LEU A 88 10.06 -1.49 -13.75
N SER A 89 9.18 -0.70 -14.36
CA SER A 89 8.01 -0.11 -13.69
C SER A 89 6.81 -1.07 -13.63
N VAL A 90 5.87 -0.79 -12.74
CA VAL A 90 4.57 -1.50 -12.69
C VAL A 90 3.83 -1.36 -14.01
N LEU A 91 3.86 -0.18 -14.62
CA LEU A 91 3.24 0.08 -15.92
C LEU A 91 3.90 -0.73 -17.03
N GLY A 92 5.24 -0.71 -17.10
CA GLY A 92 6.01 -1.50 -18.06
C GLY A 92 5.76 -2.99 -17.90
N GLN A 93 5.70 -3.50 -16.67
CA GLN A 93 5.38 -4.90 -16.41
C GLN A 93 3.98 -5.28 -16.91
N ARG A 94 2.99 -4.40 -16.71
CA ARG A 94 1.63 -4.61 -17.22
C ARG A 94 1.62 -4.65 -18.73
N ALA A 95 2.25 -3.68 -19.39
CA ALA A 95 2.32 -3.63 -20.85
C ALA A 95 2.98 -4.88 -21.45
N ILE A 96 4.07 -5.39 -20.86
CA ILE A 96 4.70 -6.65 -21.28
C ILE A 96 3.73 -7.82 -21.13
N ARG A 97 3.01 -7.91 -20.00
CA ARG A 97 2.05 -8.99 -19.76
C ARG A 97 0.95 -9.02 -20.81
N ASP A 98 0.39 -7.84 -21.12
CA ASP A 98 -0.66 -7.69 -22.12
C ASP A 98 -0.16 -8.07 -23.53
N ALA A 99 1.06 -7.67 -23.89
CA ALA A 99 1.70 -8.04 -25.15
C ALA A 99 1.97 -9.55 -25.25
N LEU A 100 2.50 -10.16 -24.17
CA LEU A 100 2.73 -11.61 -24.12
C LEU A 100 1.42 -12.38 -24.25
N GLN A 101 0.34 -11.92 -23.62
CA GLN A 101 -0.97 -12.56 -23.74
C GLN A 101 -1.48 -12.52 -25.19
N ARG A 102 -1.32 -11.40 -25.89
CA ARG A 102 -1.67 -11.27 -27.33
C ARG A 102 -0.86 -12.28 -28.18
N LEU A 103 0.47 -12.32 -27.99
CA LEU A 103 1.35 -13.25 -28.71
C LEU A 103 0.99 -14.72 -28.46
N MET A 104 0.66 -15.07 -27.20
CA MET A 104 0.27 -16.44 -26.83
C MET A 104 -1.08 -16.85 -27.43
N THR A 105 -2.03 -15.92 -27.49
CA THR A 105 -3.37 -16.18 -28.05
C THR A 105 -3.29 -16.37 -29.58
N SER A 106 -2.48 -15.57 -30.26
CA SER A 106 -2.30 -15.67 -31.74
C SER A 106 -1.43 -16.87 -32.11
N GLY A 107 -0.35 -17.16 -31.37
CA GLY A 107 0.58 -18.28 -31.61
C GLY A 107 1.30 -18.24 -32.95
N SER A 108 1.31 -17.10 -33.67
CA SER A 108 1.86 -16.96 -35.03
C SER A 108 3.12 -16.09 -35.06
N ASP A 109 3.98 -16.34 -36.03
CA ASP A 109 5.13 -15.46 -36.32
C ASP A 109 4.66 -14.09 -36.85
N GLU A 110 3.45 -14.02 -37.42
CA GLU A 110 2.78 -12.81 -37.89
C GLU A 110 2.52 -11.84 -36.71
N ALA A 111 2.05 -12.34 -35.59
CA ALA A 111 1.80 -11.50 -34.41
C ALA A 111 3.08 -10.85 -33.81
N THR A 112 4.24 -11.50 -33.97
CA THR A 112 5.52 -10.86 -33.60
C THR A 112 5.92 -9.77 -34.59
N GLY A 113 5.62 -9.96 -35.87
CA GLY A 113 5.79 -8.95 -36.93
C GLY A 113 4.91 -7.72 -36.68
N GLU A 114 3.61 -7.95 -36.38
CA GLU A 114 2.66 -6.88 -36.03
C GLU A 114 3.14 -6.08 -34.79
N LEU A 115 3.52 -6.75 -33.72
CA LEU A 115 4.04 -6.08 -32.52
C LEU A 115 5.30 -5.25 -32.83
N ALA A 116 6.23 -5.79 -33.62
CA ALA A 116 7.42 -5.06 -34.05
C ALA A 116 7.05 -3.83 -34.91
N GLY A 117 6.05 -3.97 -35.79
CA GLY A 117 5.48 -2.87 -36.59
C GLY A 117 4.91 -1.77 -35.69
N GLU A 118 4.04 -2.12 -34.73
CA GLU A 118 3.48 -1.18 -33.73
C GLU A 118 4.58 -0.42 -32.99
N ILE A 119 5.63 -1.11 -32.53
CA ILE A 119 6.77 -0.48 -31.84
C ILE A 119 7.47 0.52 -32.76
N ARG A 120 7.80 0.13 -34.00
CA ARG A 120 8.49 1.00 -34.97
C ARG A 120 7.65 2.21 -35.32
N GLU A 121 6.35 2.06 -35.56
CA GLU A 121 5.43 3.16 -35.88
C GLU A 121 5.34 4.15 -34.72
N ARG A 122 5.24 3.68 -33.48
CA ARG A 122 5.21 4.56 -32.31
C ARG A 122 6.53 5.31 -32.12
N LEU A 123 7.69 4.69 -32.33
CA LEU A 123 8.98 5.37 -32.27
C LEU A 123 9.11 6.41 -33.37
N THR A 124 8.68 6.08 -34.61
CA THR A 124 8.67 7.02 -35.74
C THR A 124 7.72 8.20 -35.47
N SER A 125 6.55 7.93 -34.85
CA SER A 125 5.60 9.01 -34.54
C SER A 125 6.16 10.02 -33.52
N TYR A 126 6.97 9.55 -32.53
CA TYR A 126 7.59 10.45 -31.55
C TYR A 126 8.80 11.18 -32.11
N TYR A 127 9.69 10.49 -32.82
CA TYR A 127 11.03 11.00 -33.11
C TYR A 127 11.35 11.08 -34.60
N GLY A 128 10.56 10.44 -35.48
CA GLY A 128 10.83 10.36 -36.90
C GLY A 128 10.41 11.60 -37.69
N ALA A 129 11.18 11.97 -38.70
CA ALA A 129 10.75 12.86 -39.78
C ALA A 129 9.90 12.11 -40.80
N GLN A 130 9.29 12.82 -41.75
CA GLN A 130 8.46 12.20 -42.79
C GLN A 130 9.30 11.21 -43.63
N GLY A 131 8.81 9.98 -43.76
CA GLY A 131 9.46 8.91 -44.52
C GLY A 131 10.64 8.25 -43.83
N THR A 132 10.87 8.52 -42.57
CA THR A 132 11.85 7.82 -41.72
C THR A 132 11.48 6.36 -41.52
N GLU A 133 12.46 5.48 -41.69
CA GLU A 133 12.37 4.04 -41.37
C GLU A 133 13.05 3.75 -40.04
N THR A 134 12.35 3.10 -39.11
CA THR A 134 12.91 2.75 -37.79
C THR A 134 13.38 1.30 -37.77
N VAL A 135 14.63 1.06 -37.41
CA VAL A 135 15.23 -0.26 -37.21
C VAL A 135 15.46 -0.49 -35.73
N LEU A 136 14.97 -1.62 -35.17
CA LEU A 136 15.19 -1.97 -33.78
C LEU A 136 16.58 -2.56 -33.59
N ALA A 137 17.21 -2.27 -32.44
CA ALA A 137 18.53 -2.76 -32.06
C ALA A 137 18.55 -3.12 -30.57
N GLY A 138 19.34 -4.08 -30.16
CA GLY A 138 19.43 -4.44 -28.74
C GLY A 138 20.01 -3.31 -27.89
N SER A 139 20.98 -2.56 -28.41
CA SER A 139 21.63 -1.46 -27.70
C SER A 139 22.12 -0.36 -28.64
N GLY A 140 22.55 0.79 -28.10
CA GLY A 140 23.23 1.82 -28.89
C GLY A 140 24.53 1.30 -29.53
N THR A 141 25.24 0.38 -28.93
CA THR A 141 26.44 -0.26 -29.51
C THR A 141 26.09 -1.16 -30.68
N GLU A 142 24.94 -1.84 -30.65
CA GLU A 142 24.45 -2.60 -31.81
C GLU A 142 23.92 -1.68 -32.90
N ALA A 143 23.28 -0.58 -32.54
CA ALA A 143 22.85 0.44 -33.50
C ALA A 143 24.06 1.02 -34.27
N GLU A 144 25.26 1.09 -33.66
CA GLU A 144 26.51 1.44 -34.32
C GLU A 144 26.89 0.44 -35.42
N LEU A 145 26.77 -0.88 -35.16
CA LEU A 145 27.00 -1.90 -36.17
C LEU A 145 26.01 -1.75 -37.33
N LEU A 146 24.72 -1.42 -37.03
CA LEU A 146 23.72 -1.18 -38.07
C LEU A 146 24.07 0.07 -38.89
N ALA A 147 24.50 1.15 -38.24
CA ALA A 147 24.90 2.39 -38.89
C ALA A 147 26.10 2.16 -39.84
N LEU A 148 27.14 1.41 -39.37
CA LEU A 148 28.27 1.03 -40.19
C LEU A 148 27.85 0.14 -41.37
N ALA A 149 26.96 -0.84 -41.20
CA ALA A 149 26.46 -1.68 -42.27
C ALA A 149 25.72 -0.88 -43.34
N ILE A 150 24.90 0.08 -42.90
CA ILE A 150 24.20 1.03 -43.81
C ILE A 150 25.20 1.91 -44.54
N GLY A 151 26.20 2.45 -43.85
CA GLY A 151 27.24 3.29 -44.41
C GLY A 151 28.02 2.56 -45.50
N ARG A 152 28.41 1.33 -45.25
CA ARG A 152 29.10 0.50 -46.23
C ARG A 152 28.26 0.16 -47.45
N SER A 153 26.98 -0.08 -47.21
CA SER A 153 26.07 -0.42 -48.32
C SER A 153 25.73 0.78 -49.22
N THR A 154 25.73 1.99 -48.68
CA THR A 154 25.42 3.23 -49.38
C THR A 154 26.66 4.00 -49.88
N MET A 155 27.84 3.70 -49.35
CA MET A 155 29.12 4.33 -49.66
C MET A 155 30.18 3.25 -49.84
N PRO A 156 30.27 2.58 -51.00
CA PRO A 156 31.19 1.48 -51.22
C PRO A 156 32.69 1.96 -51.18
N GLY A 157 33.56 1.09 -50.71
CA GLY A 157 34.99 1.34 -50.58
C GLY A 157 35.48 1.53 -49.16
N ALA A 158 36.68 2.14 -49.00
CA ALA A 158 37.28 2.39 -47.68
C ALA A 158 36.50 3.43 -46.88
N ILE A 159 36.34 3.18 -45.60
CA ILE A 159 35.59 4.06 -44.68
C ILE A 159 36.51 4.48 -43.50
N THR A 160 36.44 5.79 -43.17
CA THR A 160 36.88 6.29 -41.87
C THR A 160 35.64 6.59 -41.01
N ASN A 161 35.53 5.86 -39.87
CA ASN A 161 34.44 6.08 -38.91
C ASN A 161 35.00 6.98 -37.77
N ILE A 162 34.50 8.24 -37.70
CA ILE A 162 34.94 9.25 -36.74
C ILE A 162 33.97 9.24 -35.57
N VAL A 163 34.43 8.68 -34.44
CA VAL A 163 33.63 8.50 -33.22
C VAL A 163 33.93 9.61 -32.23
N VAL A 164 32.93 10.22 -31.63
CA VAL A 164 33.08 11.28 -30.62
C VAL A 164 32.98 10.69 -29.22
N ALA A 165 33.96 11.00 -28.37
CA ALA A 165 34.03 10.65 -26.95
C ALA A 165 33.67 9.17 -26.65
N PRO A 166 34.40 8.20 -27.24
CA PRO A 166 34.08 6.78 -27.01
C PRO A 166 34.11 6.38 -25.51
N ASP A 167 34.90 7.07 -24.68
CA ASP A 167 35.00 6.84 -23.23
C ASP A 167 33.71 7.26 -22.48
N GLU A 168 32.98 8.24 -23.02
CA GLU A 168 31.75 8.78 -22.45
C GLU A 168 30.48 8.27 -23.14
N THR A 169 30.57 7.36 -24.08
CA THR A 169 29.45 6.67 -24.75
C THR A 169 29.36 5.22 -24.25
N GLY A 170 29.55 4.22 -25.09
CA GLY A 170 29.57 2.79 -24.74
C GLY A 170 30.97 2.20 -24.84
N ARG A 171 31.40 1.34 -23.90
CA ARG A 171 32.73 0.71 -23.94
C ARG A 171 33.03 -0.06 -25.24
N GLY A 172 31.99 -0.58 -25.90
CA GLY A 172 32.15 -1.32 -27.15
C GLY A 172 31.94 -0.48 -28.41
N VAL A 173 31.66 0.82 -28.31
CA VAL A 173 31.28 1.67 -29.46
C VAL A 173 32.44 1.74 -30.47
N LEU A 174 33.67 1.99 -30.02
CA LEU A 174 34.82 2.07 -30.92
C LEU A 174 35.10 0.74 -31.64
N THR A 175 34.93 -0.40 -30.95
CA THR A 175 35.07 -1.75 -31.54
C THR A 175 33.99 -2.02 -32.58
N ALA A 176 32.72 -1.65 -32.25
CA ALA A 176 31.59 -1.76 -33.17
C ALA A 176 31.74 -0.85 -34.38
N ALA A 177 32.17 0.41 -34.20
CA ALA A 177 32.49 1.36 -35.25
C ALA A 177 33.59 0.86 -36.22
N GLY A 178 34.47 0.02 -35.71
CA GLY A 178 35.48 -0.72 -36.51
C GLY A 178 34.91 -1.96 -37.20
N GLY A 179 33.66 -2.34 -37.04
CA GLY A 179 33.04 -3.52 -37.63
C GLY A 179 33.47 -4.83 -36.94
N CYS A 180 33.77 -4.78 -35.65
CA CYS A 180 34.22 -5.94 -34.88
C CYS A 180 33.19 -6.32 -33.81
N ASN A 181 33.15 -7.59 -33.44
CA ASN A 181 32.39 -8.09 -32.31
C ASN A 181 32.89 -7.44 -31.02
N PHE A 182 32.04 -6.70 -30.32
CA PHE A 182 32.41 -5.94 -29.12
C PHE A 182 32.33 -6.75 -27.83
N LEU A 183 31.64 -7.92 -27.86
CA LEU A 183 31.55 -8.90 -26.76
C LEU A 183 31.61 -10.33 -27.35
N ALA A 184 31.85 -11.33 -26.49
CA ALA A 184 31.85 -12.74 -26.87
C ALA A 184 30.43 -13.33 -27.03
N SER A 185 29.40 -12.71 -26.43
CA SER A 185 27.98 -13.08 -26.55
C SER A 185 27.20 -12.07 -27.38
N THR A 186 26.21 -12.54 -28.12
CA THR A 186 25.39 -11.70 -29.01
C THR A 186 23.92 -11.72 -28.60
N SER A 187 23.14 -10.75 -29.08
CA SER A 187 21.72 -10.61 -28.75
C SER A 187 20.84 -11.78 -29.20
N LEU A 188 21.27 -12.54 -30.19
CA LEU A 188 20.53 -13.70 -30.70
C LEU A 188 21.17 -15.05 -30.29
N GLY A 189 22.07 -15.03 -29.31
CA GLY A 189 22.62 -16.23 -28.65
C GLY A 189 23.80 -16.87 -29.38
N GLY A 190 24.41 -16.19 -30.38
CA GLY A 190 25.62 -16.64 -31.01
C GLY A 190 26.87 -16.42 -30.12
N GLU A 191 27.76 -17.39 -30.07
CA GLU A 191 29.12 -17.21 -29.52
C GLU A 191 30.02 -16.71 -30.61
N VAL A 192 30.71 -15.61 -30.38
CA VAL A 192 31.64 -14.97 -31.29
C VAL A 192 32.91 -14.59 -30.55
N ALA A 193 34.02 -14.41 -31.28
CA ALA A 193 35.24 -13.93 -30.64
C ALA A 193 35.21 -12.40 -30.54
N ALA A 194 35.31 -11.87 -29.32
CA ALA A 194 35.38 -10.44 -29.08
C ALA A 194 36.64 -9.85 -29.79
N GLY A 195 36.48 -8.71 -30.44
CA GLY A 195 37.57 -8.04 -31.21
C GLY A 195 37.73 -8.55 -32.64
N GLN A 196 37.14 -9.71 -33.01
CA GLN A 196 37.16 -10.15 -34.40
C GLN A 196 36.19 -9.35 -35.28
N ARG A 197 36.56 -9.16 -36.55
CA ARG A 197 35.65 -8.60 -37.60
C ARG A 197 34.38 -9.42 -37.69
N LEU A 198 33.28 -8.76 -37.95
CA LEU A 198 32.04 -9.45 -38.30
C LEU A 198 32.21 -10.26 -39.59
N GLU A 199 31.56 -11.42 -39.67
CA GLU A 199 31.51 -12.22 -40.90
C GLU A 199 31.02 -11.38 -42.09
N GLY A 200 31.81 -11.33 -43.14
CA GLY A 200 31.61 -10.51 -44.30
C GLY A 200 32.23 -9.10 -44.22
N LEU A 201 33.00 -8.81 -43.18
CA LEU A 201 33.83 -7.60 -43.06
C LEU A 201 35.31 -7.89 -42.91
N GLU A 202 35.76 -9.14 -43.10
CA GLU A 202 37.15 -9.56 -42.88
C GLU A 202 38.12 -8.70 -43.65
N ASP A 203 37.85 -8.47 -44.95
CA ASP A 203 38.69 -7.70 -45.87
C ASP A 203 38.28 -6.23 -45.99
N ALA A 204 37.39 -5.75 -45.15
CA ALA A 204 36.90 -4.39 -45.22
C ALA A 204 37.92 -3.39 -44.66
N ASP A 205 38.25 -2.37 -45.49
CA ASP A 205 39.12 -1.27 -45.06
C ASP A 205 38.30 -0.24 -44.25
N ILE A 206 38.29 -0.45 -42.96
CA ILE A 206 37.58 0.43 -41.97
C ILE A 206 38.63 0.96 -40.97
N GLU A 207 38.82 2.27 -40.96
CA GLU A 207 39.64 3.01 -40.02
C GLU A 207 38.67 3.65 -38.97
N THR A 208 39.08 3.66 -37.66
CA THR A 208 38.34 4.40 -36.62
C THR A 208 39.21 5.54 -36.11
N VAL A 209 38.59 6.72 -35.99
CA VAL A 209 39.22 7.92 -35.45
C VAL A 209 38.39 8.42 -34.27
N SER A 210 39.06 8.76 -33.15
CA SER A 210 38.36 9.25 -31.95
C SER A 210 38.57 10.75 -31.78
N ILE A 211 37.49 11.49 -31.54
CA ILE A 211 37.50 12.90 -31.17
C ILE A 211 37.21 13.03 -29.68
N ALA A 212 38.15 13.61 -28.94
CA ALA A 212 37.98 13.84 -27.49
C ALA A 212 37.22 15.11 -27.22
N ILE A 213 36.24 15.07 -26.28
CA ILE A 213 35.48 16.22 -25.77
C ILE A 213 36.07 16.81 -24.50
N ARG A 214 37.11 16.19 -23.97
CA ARG A 214 37.88 16.63 -22.78
C ARG A 214 39.35 16.77 -23.09
N ASP A 215 39.97 17.62 -22.30
CA ASP A 215 41.44 17.74 -22.28
C ASP A 215 42.16 16.60 -21.48
N GLY A 216 43.46 16.65 -21.37
CA GLY A 216 44.23 15.67 -20.62
C GLY A 216 44.01 15.65 -19.11
N ASN A 217 43.38 16.70 -18.55
CA ASN A 217 42.99 16.82 -17.14
C ASN A 217 41.57 16.30 -16.89
N GLY A 218 40.83 15.98 -17.95
CA GLY A 218 39.45 15.57 -17.88
C GLY A 218 38.46 16.73 -17.88
N ASP A 219 38.89 17.98 -18.09
CA ASP A 219 38.03 19.14 -18.15
C ASP A 219 37.40 19.30 -19.55
N PRO A 220 36.14 19.86 -19.66
CA PRO A 220 35.49 20.02 -20.94
C PRO A 220 36.27 20.88 -21.92
N ARG A 221 36.47 20.44 -23.16
CA ARG A 221 37.07 21.26 -24.23
C ARG A 221 36.04 22.22 -24.81
N PRO A 222 36.48 23.42 -25.23
CA PRO A 222 35.62 24.34 -25.96
C PRO A 222 35.05 23.71 -27.25
N ALA A 223 33.75 23.86 -27.51
CA ALA A 223 33.05 23.20 -28.62
C ALA A 223 33.71 23.47 -30.00
N HIS A 224 34.21 24.70 -30.22
CA HIS A 224 34.88 25.07 -31.49
C HIS A 224 36.18 24.29 -31.74
N LEU A 225 36.89 23.85 -30.69
CA LEU A 225 38.06 22.98 -30.83
C LEU A 225 37.71 21.54 -31.16
N VAL A 226 36.61 21.06 -30.61
CA VAL A 226 36.04 19.73 -30.94
C VAL A 226 35.58 19.72 -32.41
N ASP A 227 34.91 20.77 -32.86
CA ASP A 227 34.45 20.97 -34.23
C ASP A 227 35.63 21.05 -35.20
N ALA A 228 36.72 21.74 -34.83
CA ALA A 228 37.92 21.85 -35.65
C ALA A 228 38.61 20.50 -35.82
N ASP A 229 38.75 19.70 -34.75
CA ASP A 229 39.33 18.34 -34.83
C ASP A 229 38.50 17.44 -35.76
N ALA A 230 37.20 17.53 -35.71
CA ALA A 230 36.29 16.77 -36.58
C ALA A 230 36.47 17.17 -38.05
N ALA A 231 36.58 18.48 -38.33
CA ALA A 231 36.83 18.99 -39.68
C ALA A 231 38.16 18.50 -40.24
N VAL A 232 39.26 18.53 -39.44
CA VAL A 232 40.57 18.01 -39.84
C VAL A 232 40.51 16.50 -40.09
N ALA A 233 39.83 15.72 -39.25
CA ALA A 233 39.68 14.28 -39.44
C ALA A 233 38.92 13.92 -40.72
N VAL A 234 37.84 14.68 -41.02
CA VAL A 234 37.05 14.52 -42.27
C VAL A 234 37.87 14.88 -43.47
N GLU A 235 38.60 16.01 -43.47
CA GLU A 235 39.45 16.43 -44.58
C GLU A 235 40.54 15.41 -44.86
N ARG A 236 41.23 14.90 -43.82
CA ARG A 236 42.23 13.85 -43.93
C ARG A 236 41.68 12.59 -44.59
N ALA A 237 40.50 12.12 -44.16
CA ALA A 237 39.88 10.93 -44.71
C ALA A 237 39.50 11.11 -46.17
N LEU A 238 38.88 12.25 -46.56
CA LEU A 238 38.52 12.54 -47.93
C LEU A 238 39.73 12.67 -48.87
N THR A 239 40.81 13.30 -48.37
CA THR A 239 42.08 13.42 -49.11
C THR A 239 42.72 12.04 -49.36
N ALA A 240 42.57 11.13 -48.41
CA ALA A 240 42.99 9.72 -48.53
C ALA A 240 42.06 8.88 -49.46
N GLY A 241 41.06 9.48 -50.08
CA GLY A 241 40.11 8.81 -50.94
C GLY A 241 39.01 8.00 -50.20
N ARG A 242 38.95 8.09 -48.87
CA ARG A 242 38.05 7.34 -48.00
C ARG A 242 36.69 8.02 -47.85
N ASN A 243 35.63 7.26 -47.68
CA ASN A 243 34.31 7.75 -47.26
C ASN A 243 34.30 7.96 -45.74
N VAL A 244 33.37 8.75 -45.24
CA VAL A 244 33.34 9.13 -43.84
C VAL A 244 32.00 8.79 -43.20
N ILE A 245 32.02 8.19 -42.04
CA ILE A 245 30.91 8.19 -41.07
C ILE A 245 31.35 9.14 -39.96
N LEU A 246 30.60 10.23 -39.76
CA LEU A 246 30.87 11.25 -38.74
C LEU A 246 29.81 11.18 -37.67
N HIS A 247 30.23 10.97 -36.40
CA HIS A 247 29.34 11.00 -35.27
C HIS A 247 29.15 12.42 -34.72
N VAL A 248 27.92 12.70 -34.34
CA VAL A 248 27.50 13.83 -33.50
C VAL A 248 27.06 13.27 -32.17
N LEU A 249 27.69 13.68 -31.10
CA LEU A 249 27.28 13.26 -29.76
C LEU A 249 26.29 14.27 -29.19
N ASP A 250 25.00 13.88 -29.08
CA ASP A 250 23.93 14.72 -28.55
C ASP A 250 24.08 14.98 -27.05
N CYS A 251 24.35 13.92 -26.30
CA CYS A 251 24.57 14.01 -24.87
C CYS A 251 25.45 12.84 -24.38
N SER A 252 26.61 13.14 -23.83
CA SER A 252 27.48 12.14 -23.22
C SER A 252 26.90 11.60 -21.90
N LYS A 253 27.53 10.56 -21.33
CA LYS A 253 27.19 10.07 -19.98
C LYS A 253 27.31 11.13 -18.90
N THR A 254 28.05 12.19 -19.12
CA THR A 254 28.28 13.29 -18.17
C THR A 254 27.56 14.58 -18.56
N GLY A 255 26.77 14.55 -19.63
CA GLY A 255 25.94 15.67 -20.05
C GLY A 255 26.58 16.63 -21.05
N LEU A 256 27.77 16.31 -21.58
CA LEU A 256 28.43 17.13 -22.61
C LEU A 256 27.97 16.77 -24.02
N GLU A 257 27.95 17.74 -24.89
CA GLU A 257 27.75 17.58 -26.33
C GLU A 257 29.11 17.47 -27.04
N GLY A 258 29.12 16.87 -28.24
CA GLY A 258 30.36 16.77 -29.05
C GLY A 258 30.09 16.76 -30.53
N VAL A 259 30.84 17.55 -31.27
CA VAL A 259 30.67 17.97 -32.67
C VAL A 259 29.31 18.61 -32.88
N SER A 260 29.29 19.90 -33.12
CA SER A 260 28.05 20.64 -33.29
C SER A 260 27.28 20.20 -34.56
N ARG A 261 25.94 20.17 -34.47
CA ARG A 261 25.08 19.88 -35.60
C ARG A 261 25.30 20.83 -36.79
N GLN A 262 25.67 22.07 -36.50
CA GLN A 262 26.03 23.06 -37.52
C GLN A 262 27.29 22.62 -38.29
N THR A 263 28.34 22.21 -37.61
CA THR A 263 29.60 21.72 -38.22
C THR A 263 29.37 20.41 -38.95
N ALA A 264 28.63 19.44 -38.39
CA ALA A 264 28.29 18.19 -39.05
C ALA A 264 27.50 18.42 -40.37
N ARG A 265 26.54 19.37 -40.36
CA ARG A 265 25.81 19.73 -41.55
C ARG A 265 26.73 20.38 -42.61
N ALA A 266 27.56 21.34 -42.21
CA ALA A 266 28.50 21.95 -43.12
C ALA A 266 29.44 20.92 -43.75
N LEU A 267 29.99 19.99 -42.95
CA LEU A 267 30.89 18.95 -43.42
C LEU A 267 30.16 17.96 -44.37
N SER A 268 28.93 17.58 -44.09
CA SER A 268 28.17 16.67 -44.98
C SER A 268 27.95 17.25 -46.36
N MET A 269 27.96 18.57 -46.51
CA MET A 269 27.81 19.26 -47.81
C MET A 269 29.11 19.39 -48.61
N VAL A 270 30.29 19.17 -47.97
CA VAL A 270 31.58 19.27 -48.64
C VAL A 270 31.74 18.17 -49.68
N ALA A 271 31.29 16.95 -49.38
CA ALA A 271 31.35 15.81 -50.28
C ALA A 271 30.03 14.99 -50.21
N PRO A 272 28.97 15.48 -50.85
CA PRO A 272 27.67 14.80 -50.82
C PRO A 272 27.75 13.36 -51.28
N GLY A 273 27.22 12.44 -50.52
CA GLY A 273 27.21 10.98 -50.79
C GLY A 273 28.49 10.27 -50.32
N ARG A 274 29.55 10.98 -49.89
CA ARG A 274 30.74 10.40 -49.29
C ARG A 274 30.86 10.60 -47.80
N ILE A 275 30.00 11.43 -47.20
CA ILE A 275 29.90 11.64 -45.78
C ILE A 275 28.50 11.27 -45.30
N MET A 276 28.42 10.37 -44.33
CA MET A 276 27.20 10.02 -43.60
C MET A 276 27.33 10.48 -42.17
N VAL A 277 26.36 11.21 -41.66
CA VAL A 277 26.33 11.66 -40.30
C VAL A 277 25.45 10.75 -39.44
N VAL A 278 25.94 10.39 -38.24
CA VAL A 278 25.20 9.60 -37.23
C VAL A 278 25.09 10.39 -35.95
N VAL A 279 23.89 10.67 -35.48
CA VAL A 279 23.66 11.35 -34.20
C VAL A 279 23.47 10.32 -33.11
N ASP A 280 24.37 10.26 -32.13
CA ASP A 280 24.18 9.47 -30.91
C ASP A 280 23.30 10.27 -29.92
N ALA A 281 22.00 10.02 -30.00
CA ALA A 281 20.99 10.55 -29.08
C ALA A 281 20.50 9.49 -28.05
N CYS A 282 21.35 8.52 -27.71
CA CYS A 282 20.99 7.42 -26.79
C CYS A 282 20.59 7.89 -25.38
N GLN A 283 20.91 9.11 -24.96
CA GLN A 283 20.42 9.66 -23.69
C GLN A 283 18.96 10.19 -23.78
N LEU A 284 18.46 10.52 -24.97
CA LEU A 284 17.15 11.11 -25.24
C LEU A 284 16.88 12.39 -24.39
N ARG A 285 17.88 13.27 -24.24
CA ARG A 285 17.79 14.48 -23.42
C ARG A 285 17.46 15.75 -24.21
N VAL A 286 17.21 15.64 -25.50
CA VAL A 286 16.82 16.75 -26.40
C VAL A 286 15.38 16.63 -26.85
N GLY A 287 14.85 17.74 -27.36
CA GLY A 287 13.49 17.78 -27.89
C GLY A 287 13.34 16.97 -29.19
N GLU A 288 12.16 16.44 -29.38
CA GLU A 288 11.78 15.62 -30.54
C GLU A 288 11.99 16.36 -31.87
N GLU A 289 11.73 17.67 -31.91
CA GLU A 289 11.88 18.52 -33.10
C GLU A 289 13.32 18.55 -33.60
N LEU A 290 14.30 18.55 -32.69
CA LEU A 290 15.70 18.56 -33.08
C LEU A 290 16.10 17.22 -33.72
N LEU A 291 15.59 16.09 -33.21
CA LEU A 291 15.84 14.78 -33.81
C LEU A 291 15.16 14.62 -35.16
N ARG A 292 13.97 15.22 -35.39
CA ARG A 292 13.33 15.27 -36.69
C ARG A 292 14.16 16.12 -37.70
N SER A 293 14.63 17.29 -37.25
CA SER A 293 15.49 18.15 -38.05
C SER A 293 16.82 17.47 -38.45
N ASP A 294 17.41 16.67 -37.56
CA ASP A 294 18.59 15.86 -37.90
C ASP A 294 18.30 14.92 -39.07
N GLN A 295 17.15 14.22 -39.09
CA GLN A 295 16.76 13.32 -40.14
C GLN A 295 16.38 14.02 -41.45
N GLU A 296 15.76 15.22 -41.36
CA GLU A 296 15.52 16.09 -42.51
C GLU A 296 16.82 16.53 -43.18
N ASN A 297 17.90 16.64 -42.41
CA ASN A 297 19.24 16.87 -42.93
C ASN A 297 19.95 15.60 -43.47
N GLY A 298 19.24 14.44 -43.45
CA GLY A 298 19.78 13.16 -43.91
C GLY A 298 20.67 12.44 -42.89
N PHE A 299 20.60 12.79 -41.59
CA PHE A 299 21.39 12.17 -40.53
C PHE A 299 20.68 10.94 -39.97
N LEU A 300 21.40 9.86 -39.76
CA LEU A 300 20.94 8.72 -38.95
C LEU A 300 20.87 9.14 -37.46
N VAL A 301 19.90 8.64 -36.71
CA VAL A 301 19.77 8.95 -35.30
C VAL A 301 19.67 7.68 -34.48
N MET A 302 20.59 7.48 -33.53
CA MET A 302 20.54 6.36 -32.57
C MET A 302 19.82 6.78 -31.31
N ILE A 303 18.86 5.97 -30.84
CA ILE A 303 18.10 6.20 -29.61
C ILE A 303 18.07 4.92 -28.73
N THR A 304 17.80 5.08 -27.42
CA THR A 304 17.56 3.94 -26.53
C THR A 304 16.40 4.17 -25.57
N GLY A 305 15.60 3.12 -25.33
CA GLY A 305 14.53 3.10 -24.36
C GLY A 305 14.96 2.82 -22.92
N SER A 306 16.22 2.41 -22.71
CA SER A 306 16.71 1.96 -21.41
C SER A 306 17.22 3.08 -20.47
N LYS A 307 17.21 4.33 -20.94
CA LYS A 307 17.75 5.48 -20.18
C LYS A 307 16.61 6.41 -19.77
N LEU A 308 16.41 7.53 -20.44
CA LEU A 308 15.32 8.47 -20.12
C LEU A 308 13.95 7.80 -20.12
N ALA A 309 13.67 6.98 -21.12
CA ALA A 309 12.39 6.28 -21.27
C ALA A 309 12.10 5.27 -20.15
N ALA A 310 13.07 5.04 -19.24
CA ALA A 310 12.92 4.16 -18.09
C ALA A 310 12.45 2.72 -18.42
N GLY A 311 12.77 2.24 -19.62
CA GLY A 311 12.58 0.85 -20.03
C GLY A 311 13.74 -0.04 -19.56
N PRO A 312 13.55 -1.37 -19.58
CA PRO A 312 14.61 -2.33 -19.30
C PRO A 312 15.82 -2.16 -20.21
N PRO A 313 17.03 -2.50 -19.76
CA PRO A 313 18.22 -2.51 -20.61
C PRO A 313 18.02 -3.35 -21.89
N PHE A 314 18.73 -2.99 -22.95
CA PHE A 314 18.60 -3.62 -24.26
C PHE A 314 17.30 -3.29 -25.01
N SER A 315 17.05 -2.00 -25.19
CA SER A 315 16.00 -1.42 -26.03
C SER A 315 16.61 -0.26 -26.83
N GLY A 316 17.30 -0.54 -27.90
CA GLY A 316 17.87 0.43 -28.84
C GLY A 316 17.09 0.51 -30.14
N ALA A 317 17.27 1.60 -30.89
CA ALA A 317 16.77 1.75 -32.25
C ALA A 317 17.64 2.73 -33.05
N LEU A 318 17.60 2.58 -34.37
CA LEU A 318 18.22 3.45 -35.36
C LEU A 318 17.13 4.03 -36.26
N LEU A 319 17.02 5.35 -36.29
CA LEU A 319 16.13 6.08 -37.22
C LEU A 319 16.90 6.36 -38.51
N VAL A 320 16.42 5.81 -39.59
CA VAL A 320 17.03 5.89 -40.93
C VAL A 320 16.23 6.91 -41.72
N PRO A 321 16.82 8.05 -42.14
CA PRO A 321 16.11 9.09 -42.89
C PRO A 321 15.71 8.60 -44.27
N ALA A 322 14.64 9.17 -44.85
CA ALA A 322 14.06 8.78 -46.13
C ALA A 322 15.08 8.70 -47.24
N THR A 323 16.02 9.64 -47.29
CA THR A 323 17.09 9.73 -48.31
C THR A 323 18.06 8.54 -48.26
N ILE A 324 18.44 8.09 -47.09
CA ILE A 324 19.29 6.92 -46.85
C ILE A 324 18.50 5.63 -47.11
N ALA A 325 17.27 5.54 -46.63
CA ALA A 325 16.40 4.39 -46.88
C ALA A 325 16.14 4.17 -48.39
N GLN A 326 15.99 5.26 -49.15
CA GLN A 326 15.84 5.18 -50.58
C GLN A 326 17.11 4.65 -51.28
N ARG A 327 18.30 5.12 -50.87
CA ARG A 327 19.58 4.63 -51.41
C ARG A 327 19.79 3.14 -51.14
N LEU A 328 19.39 2.67 -49.95
CA LEU A 328 19.46 1.23 -49.60
C LEU A 328 18.54 0.39 -50.49
N ARG A 329 17.36 0.86 -50.81
CA ARG A 329 16.39 0.19 -51.70
C ARG A 329 16.86 0.12 -53.14
N GLU A 330 17.46 1.18 -53.63
CA GLU A 330 17.85 1.31 -55.03
C GLU A 330 19.19 0.63 -55.34
N ASN A 331 20.21 0.79 -54.49
CA ASN A 331 21.58 0.44 -54.79
C ASN A 331 22.36 -0.15 -53.61
N GLY A 332 21.68 -0.51 -52.51
CA GLY A 332 22.36 -1.02 -51.34
C GLY A 332 22.99 -2.39 -51.54
N ALA A 333 24.31 -2.50 -51.33
CA ALA A 333 24.99 -3.79 -51.23
C ALA A 333 24.42 -4.57 -50.04
N PRO A 334 24.34 -5.92 -50.10
CA PRO A 334 23.81 -6.71 -48.97
C PRO A 334 24.60 -6.43 -47.67
N PRO A 335 23.92 -6.43 -46.52
CA PRO A 335 24.59 -6.25 -45.25
C PRO A 335 25.51 -7.45 -44.91
N PRO A 336 26.54 -7.27 -44.09
CA PRO A 336 27.45 -8.35 -43.71
C PRO A 336 26.68 -9.46 -43.00
N ARG A 337 27.06 -10.74 -43.24
CA ARG A 337 26.39 -11.94 -42.68
C ARG A 337 26.45 -11.96 -41.15
N GLY A 338 27.57 -11.49 -40.58
CA GLY A 338 27.71 -11.41 -39.14
C GLY A 338 26.66 -10.58 -38.39
N LEU A 339 25.88 -9.75 -39.14
CA LEU A 339 24.78 -9.00 -38.58
C LEU A 339 23.63 -9.89 -38.09
N ALA A 340 23.53 -11.13 -38.59
CA ALA A 340 22.56 -12.13 -38.15
C ALA A 340 22.69 -12.52 -36.66
N ASN A 341 23.85 -12.26 -36.06
CA ASN A 341 24.08 -12.50 -34.64
C ASN A 341 23.48 -11.41 -33.73
N PHE A 342 23.12 -10.25 -34.29
CA PHE A 342 22.67 -9.06 -33.57
C PHE A 342 21.26 -8.59 -33.94
N SER A 343 20.75 -8.96 -35.13
CA SER A 343 19.50 -8.43 -35.65
C SER A 343 18.64 -9.53 -36.27
N ALA A 344 17.33 -9.47 -36.01
CA ALA A 344 16.32 -10.38 -36.51
C ALA A 344 15.54 -9.71 -37.67
N LYS A 345 14.78 -10.52 -38.46
CA LYS A 345 14.01 -9.99 -39.62
C LYS A 345 12.95 -8.96 -39.19
N THR A 346 12.25 -9.19 -38.09
CA THR A 346 11.21 -8.27 -37.57
C THR A 346 11.77 -6.98 -37.00
N ASP A 347 13.10 -6.89 -36.76
CA ASP A 347 13.72 -5.66 -36.30
C ASP A 347 13.75 -4.59 -37.39
N TRP A 348 13.62 -5.01 -38.67
CA TRP A 348 13.66 -4.16 -39.84
C TRP A 348 12.26 -3.85 -40.38
N PRO A 349 12.01 -2.61 -40.84
CA PRO A 349 10.74 -2.24 -41.46
C PRO A 349 10.61 -2.90 -42.84
N ASP A 350 9.36 -3.10 -43.28
CA ASP A 350 9.06 -3.74 -44.56
C ASP A 350 9.73 -3.02 -45.75
N GLY A 351 9.85 -1.69 -45.66
CA GLY A 351 10.51 -0.87 -46.66
C GLY A 351 12.00 -1.17 -46.85
N LEU A 352 12.67 -1.84 -45.94
CA LEU A 352 14.07 -2.23 -45.99
C LEU A 352 14.27 -3.75 -45.97
N SER A 353 13.23 -4.55 -45.87
CA SER A 353 13.27 -6.01 -45.76
C SER A 353 13.97 -6.68 -46.96
N ALA A 354 13.79 -6.19 -48.16
CA ALA A 354 14.43 -6.70 -49.35
C ALA A 354 15.97 -6.58 -49.30
N TRP A 355 16.50 -5.56 -48.63
CA TRP A 355 17.93 -5.35 -48.41
C TRP A 355 18.44 -6.20 -47.22
N SER A 356 17.74 -6.23 -46.09
CA SER A 356 18.24 -6.83 -44.83
C SER A 356 17.99 -8.33 -44.72
N ALA A 357 16.82 -8.83 -45.14
CA ALA A 357 16.38 -10.21 -44.90
C ALA A 357 17.31 -11.32 -45.47
N PRO A 358 17.99 -11.15 -46.60
CA PRO A 358 18.90 -12.19 -47.11
C PRO A 358 20.06 -12.54 -46.19
N SER A 359 20.48 -11.61 -45.32
CA SER A 359 21.59 -11.80 -44.37
C SER A 359 21.11 -12.23 -42.98
N LEU A 360 19.81 -12.26 -42.72
CA LEU A 360 19.26 -12.49 -41.36
C LEU A 360 18.64 -13.87 -41.23
N THR A 361 18.97 -14.59 -40.17
CA THR A 361 18.51 -15.97 -39.93
C THR A 361 17.33 -16.02 -38.92
N ALA A 362 17.41 -15.27 -37.83
CA ALA A 362 16.36 -15.22 -36.84
C ALA A 362 15.12 -14.46 -37.33
N HIS A 363 13.91 -14.97 -37.02
CA HIS A 363 12.67 -14.28 -37.36
C HIS A 363 12.45 -13.05 -36.47
N ALA A 364 12.46 -13.21 -35.15
CA ALA A 364 12.18 -12.14 -34.19
C ALA A 364 13.06 -12.24 -32.94
N ASN A 365 13.34 -11.10 -32.34
CA ASN A 365 13.90 -10.98 -30.99
C ASN A 365 12.78 -10.59 -30.00
N VAL A 366 12.04 -11.59 -29.49
CA VAL A 366 10.89 -11.34 -28.60
C VAL A 366 11.31 -10.59 -27.32
N GLY A 367 12.49 -10.87 -26.77
CA GLY A 367 13.03 -10.15 -25.62
C GLY A 367 13.18 -8.65 -25.89
N LEU A 368 13.68 -8.26 -27.07
CA LEU A 368 13.79 -6.86 -27.50
C LEU A 368 12.40 -6.21 -27.62
N LEU A 369 11.43 -6.92 -28.20
CA LEU A 369 10.05 -6.40 -28.34
C LEU A 369 9.42 -6.14 -26.98
N MET A 370 9.59 -7.05 -26.00
CA MET A 370 9.08 -6.88 -24.64
C MET A 370 9.71 -5.68 -23.94
N ARG A 371 11.02 -5.49 -24.10
CA ARG A 371 11.74 -4.35 -23.49
C ARG A 371 11.29 -3.02 -24.11
N TRP A 372 11.09 -2.96 -25.43
CA TRP A 372 10.53 -1.78 -26.07
C TRP A 372 9.08 -1.53 -25.69
N THR A 373 8.25 -2.56 -25.54
CA THR A 373 6.87 -2.42 -25.06
C THR A 373 6.82 -1.74 -23.69
N ALA A 374 7.70 -2.14 -22.77
CA ALA A 374 7.82 -1.47 -21.47
C ALA A 374 8.28 -0.01 -21.60
N ALA A 375 9.31 0.26 -22.40
CA ALA A 375 9.84 1.61 -22.61
C ALA A 375 8.79 2.55 -23.22
N LEU A 376 8.04 2.08 -24.22
CA LEU A 376 7.00 2.85 -24.89
C LEU A 376 5.83 3.19 -23.97
N SER A 377 5.49 2.33 -23.01
CA SER A 377 4.44 2.63 -22.03
C SER A 377 4.80 3.81 -21.10
N GLU A 378 6.07 4.01 -20.81
CA GLU A 378 6.56 5.17 -20.07
C GLU A 378 6.72 6.41 -20.96
N LEU A 379 7.21 6.23 -22.19
CA LEU A 379 7.35 7.31 -23.16
C LEU A 379 6.01 7.97 -23.51
N GLU A 380 4.94 7.18 -23.65
CA GLU A 380 3.60 7.71 -23.91
C GLU A 380 3.17 8.71 -22.84
N ARG A 381 3.37 8.39 -21.57
CA ARG A 381 3.07 9.30 -20.46
C ARG A 381 4.01 10.50 -20.41
N TYR A 382 5.27 10.29 -20.77
CA TYR A 382 6.27 11.36 -20.81
C TYR A 382 5.96 12.36 -21.91
N HIS A 383 5.60 11.89 -23.12
CA HIS A 383 5.23 12.75 -24.24
C HIS A 383 3.87 13.45 -24.06
N ALA A 384 2.99 12.93 -23.19
CA ALA A 384 1.77 13.61 -22.78
C ALA A 384 2.01 14.82 -21.85
N ILE A 385 3.26 15.08 -21.42
CA ILE A 385 3.64 16.26 -20.65
C ILE A 385 4.08 17.34 -21.63
N GLU A 386 3.54 18.54 -21.49
CA GLU A 386 3.95 19.70 -22.28
C GLU A 386 5.48 19.90 -22.24
N PRO A 387 6.15 20.18 -23.39
CA PRO A 387 7.60 20.31 -23.47
C PRO A 387 8.19 21.33 -22.49
N VAL A 388 7.52 22.47 -22.29
CA VAL A 388 7.92 23.50 -21.33
C VAL A 388 7.89 22.96 -19.89
N THR A 389 6.88 22.19 -19.55
CA THR A 389 6.77 21.54 -18.24
C THR A 389 7.86 20.48 -18.03
N ARG A 390 8.17 19.68 -19.06
CA ARG A 390 9.27 18.70 -19.01
C ARG A 390 10.63 19.37 -18.75
N ALA A 391 10.89 20.47 -19.46
CA ALA A 391 12.10 21.26 -19.24
C ALA A 391 12.17 21.84 -17.82
N ALA A 392 11.08 22.47 -17.35
CA ALA A 392 11.00 23.01 -15.99
C ALA A 392 11.25 21.96 -14.89
N ILE A 393 10.70 20.76 -15.04
CA ILE A 393 10.93 19.63 -14.11
C ILE A 393 12.41 19.21 -14.11
N THR A 394 13.02 19.10 -15.29
CA THR A 394 14.43 18.69 -15.41
C THR A 394 15.36 19.72 -14.79
N ASP A 395 15.12 21.01 -15.04
CA ASP A 395 15.91 22.11 -14.49
C ASP A 395 15.75 22.24 -12.99
N ALA A 396 14.53 22.10 -12.47
CA ALA A 396 14.27 22.12 -11.04
C ALA A 396 14.91 20.92 -10.34
N PHE A 397 14.88 19.73 -10.93
CA PHE A 397 15.61 18.58 -10.42
C PHE A 397 17.12 18.81 -10.39
N ALA A 398 17.71 19.40 -11.43
CA ALA A 398 19.15 19.67 -11.46
C ALA A 398 19.57 20.62 -10.33
N ARG A 399 18.84 21.69 -10.10
CA ARG A 399 19.05 22.61 -8.97
C ARG A 399 18.94 21.87 -7.63
N LEU A 400 17.86 21.15 -7.42
CA LEU A 400 17.60 20.38 -6.20
C LEU A 400 18.73 19.38 -5.93
N ALA A 401 19.16 18.64 -6.95
CA ALA A 401 20.24 17.64 -6.81
C ALA A 401 21.57 18.30 -6.46
N GLN A 402 21.89 19.46 -7.06
CA GLN A 402 23.10 20.21 -6.72
C GLN A 402 23.07 20.72 -5.28
N GLU A 403 21.96 21.29 -4.83
CA GLU A 403 21.76 21.75 -3.43
C GLU A 403 21.93 20.59 -2.44
N LYS A 404 21.30 19.44 -2.73
CA LYS A 404 21.40 18.24 -1.87
C LYS A 404 22.81 17.64 -1.86
N VAL A 405 23.50 17.62 -3.00
CA VAL A 405 24.91 17.16 -3.06
C VAL A 405 25.80 18.05 -2.19
N VAL A 406 25.65 19.37 -2.28
CA VAL A 406 26.40 20.31 -1.42
C VAL A 406 26.08 20.07 0.06
N ALA A 407 24.82 19.86 0.42
CA ALA A 407 24.41 19.63 1.79
C ALA A 407 24.96 18.32 2.39
N HIS A 408 24.95 17.22 1.62
CA HIS A 408 25.36 15.89 2.11
C HIS A 408 26.85 15.57 1.91
N LEU A 409 27.44 16.02 0.80
CA LEU A 409 28.78 15.63 0.38
C LEU A 409 29.77 16.80 0.32
N GLY A 410 29.30 18.04 0.50
CA GLY A 410 30.11 19.26 0.42
C GLY A 410 30.20 19.83 -0.99
N ALA A 411 30.50 21.13 -1.10
CA ALA A 411 30.56 21.86 -2.38
C ALA A 411 31.63 21.31 -3.35
N GLY A 412 32.75 20.77 -2.82
CA GLY A 412 33.81 20.16 -3.63
C GLY A 412 33.43 18.86 -4.36
N ALA A 413 32.27 18.28 -4.02
CA ALA A 413 31.78 17.08 -4.67
C ALA A 413 31.11 17.35 -6.04
N LEU A 414 30.66 18.56 -6.32
CA LEU A 414 30.04 18.87 -7.63
C LEU A 414 31.11 18.99 -8.74
N TYR A 415 30.74 18.52 -9.93
CA TYR A 415 31.60 18.64 -11.11
C TYR A 415 30.77 18.88 -12.40
N PRO A 416 31.16 19.83 -13.23
CA PRO A 416 32.09 20.93 -12.92
C PRO A 416 31.50 21.85 -11.85
N ALA A 417 32.35 22.44 -11.03
CA ALA A 417 31.94 23.31 -9.93
C ALA A 417 31.28 24.62 -10.42
N ASP A 418 31.67 25.10 -11.62
CA ASP A 418 31.31 26.38 -12.19
C ASP A 418 30.58 26.27 -13.54
N ALA A 419 29.74 25.27 -13.74
CA ALA A 419 29.01 25.07 -15.00
C ALA A 419 28.11 26.27 -15.32
N ALA A 420 28.41 26.97 -16.41
CA ALA A 420 27.52 28.00 -16.96
C ALA A 420 26.25 27.32 -17.51
N GLY A 421 25.19 27.30 -16.74
CA GLY A 421 23.92 26.65 -17.05
C GLY A 421 23.62 25.40 -16.18
N LEU A 422 22.37 24.98 -16.21
CA LEU A 422 21.92 23.80 -15.44
C LEU A 422 22.31 22.50 -16.19
N PRO A 423 23.06 21.59 -15.57
CA PRO A 423 23.45 20.35 -16.21
C PRO A 423 22.24 19.39 -16.35
N ARG A 424 22.09 18.76 -17.52
CA ARG A 424 21.08 17.70 -17.74
C ARG A 424 21.39 16.43 -16.93
N ILE A 425 22.66 16.27 -16.53
CA ILE A 425 23.18 15.15 -15.73
C ILE A 425 24.07 15.75 -14.63
N VAL A 426 23.69 15.57 -13.36
CA VAL A 426 24.47 16.08 -12.23
C VAL A 426 25.59 15.10 -11.92
N CYS A 427 26.84 15.52 -12.10
CA CYS A 427 28.03 14.74 -11.83
C CYS A 427 28.55 15.01 -10.42
N VAL A 428 28.84 13.93 -9.67
CA VAL A 428 29.31 13.99 -8.28
C VAL A 428 30.66 13.28 -8.19
N THR A 429 31.69 14.02 -7.79
CA THR A 429 33.06 13.52 -7.64
C THR A 429 33.15 12.54 -6.46
N VAL A 430 33.74 11.36 -6.67
CA VAL A 430 34.02 10.36 -5.62
C VAL A 430 35.50 10.30 -5.22
N GLY A 431 36.38 10.92 -5.98
CA GLY A 431 37.80 10.99 -5.69
C GLY A 431 38.63 11.38 -6.88
N ARG A 432 39.96 11.57 -6.63
CA ARG A 432 41.00 11.79 -7.63
C ARG A 432 42.17 10.83 -7.40
N GLY A 433 42.99 10.61 -8.45
CA GLY A 433 44.17 9.80 -8.41
C GLY A 433 43.96 8.32 -8.75
N PRO A 434 44.96 7.47 -8.62
CA PRO A 434 44.97 6.11 -9.17
C PRO A 434 43.89 5.18 -8.58
N ASP A 435 43.52 5.37 -7.31
CA ASP A 435 42.52 4.51 -6.63
C ASP A 435 41.11 5.03 -6.75
N ALA A 436 40.89 6.19 -7.39
CA ALA A 436 39.59 6.84 -7.45
C ALA A 436 38.51 5.97 -8.16
N LEU A 437 38.90 5.28 -9.25
CA LEU A 437 38.01 4.41 -10.01
C LEU A 437 37.54 3.21 -9.18
N GLU A 438 38.45 2.59 -8.43
CA GLU A 438 38.15 1.46 -7.59
C GLU A 438 37.28 1.87 -6.40
N ARG A 439 37.54 3.04 -5.78
CA ARG A 439 36.70 3.64 -4.77
C ARG A 439 35.30 3.91 -5.32
N GLY A 440 35.20 4.52 -6.51
CA GLY A 440 33.94 4.79 -7.16
C GLY A 440 33.12 3.53 -7.45
N ARG A 441 33.79 2.42 -7.83
CA ARG A 441 33.11 1.13 -8.00
C ARG A 441 32.60 0.56 -6.68
N ARG A 442 33.39 0.60 -5.59
CA ARG A 442 32.95 0.13 -4.27
C ARG A 442 31.76 0.94 -3.75
N ILE A 443 31.82 2.28 -3.80
CA ILE A 443 30.71 3.14 -3.39
C ILE A 443 29.45 2.82 -4.22
N HIS A 444 29.59 2.72 -5.54
CA HIS A 444 28.49 2.41 -6.43
C HIS A 444 27.88 1.01 -6.17
N GLU A 445 28.69 0.03 -5.83
CA GLU A 445 28.24 -1.32 -5.50
C GLU A 445 27.52 -1.34 -4.15
N ARG A 446 28.09 -0.73 -3.12
CA ARG A 446 27.50 -0.64 -1.78
C ARG A 446 26.18 0.16 -1.76
N LEU A 447 26.06 1.19 -2.58
CA LEU A 447 24.77 1.89 -2.75
C LEU A 447 23.65 0.95 -3.21
N ARG A 448 23.97 -0.03 -4.06
CA ARG A 448 23.02 -0.99 -4.66
C ARG A 448 22.84 -2.29 -3.85
N THR A 449 23.46 -2.40 -2.69
CA THR A 449 23.32 -3.55 -1.79
C THR A 449 22.50 -3.17 -0.55
N ASN A 450 21.78 -4.14 0.00
CA ASN A 450 21.23 -4.05 1.34
C ASN A 450 22.32 -4.55 2.30
N GLU A 451 22.90 -3.63 3.08
CA GLU A 451 23.88 -3.96 4.09
C GLU A 451 23.20 -4.12 5.45
N ALA A 452 22.46 -5.23 5.65
CA ALA A 452 22.03 -5.65 6.98
C ALA A 452 23.28 -6.04 7.78
N GLN A 453 23.59 -5.30 8.83
CA GLN A 453 24.67 -5.64 9.75
C GLN A 453 24.14 -6.29 11.03
N ASP A 454 25.02 -7.04 11.71
CA ASP A 454 24.78 -7.69 12.99
C ASP A 454 24.01 -6.79 13.98
N GLU A 455 22.97 -7.35 14.56
CA GLU A 455 22.04 -6.72 15.50
C GLU A 455 22.71 -6.07 16.75
N ALA A 456 24.00 -6.28 16.96
CA ALA A 456 24.72 -5.81 18.15
C ALA A 456 25.14 -4.33 18.13
N ASN A 457 25.13 -3.61 17.00
CA ASN A 457 25.74 -2.27 16.89
C ASN A 457 24.85 -1.15 16.30
N GLY A 458 23.53 -1.30 16.26
CA GLY A 458 22.63 -0.19 15.91
C GLY A 458 22.91 0.44 14.52
N THR A 459 22.96 -0.35 13.48
CA THR A 459 23.20 0.12 12.10
C THR A 459 22.07 1.05 11.64
N PRO A 460 22.38 2.23 11.06
CA PRO A 460 21.33 3.10 10.53
C PRO A 460 20.55 2.42 9.39
N SER A 461 19.23 2.41 9.45
CA SER A 461 18.30 1.81 8.46
C SER A 461 18.50 2.33 7.03
N ILE A 462 19.17 3.46 6.85
CA ILE A 462 19.52 4.03 5.55
C ILE A 462 20.46 3.11 4.73
N LEU A 463 21.25 2.26 5.36
CA LEU A 463 22.12 1.28 4.68
C LEU A 463 21.35 0.11 4.06
N GLU A 464 20.12 -0.14 4.50
CA GLU A 464 19.25 -1.17 3.96
C GLU A 464 18.61 -0.78 2.62
N ARG A 465 18.50 0.53 2.33
CA ARG A 465 17.89 1.02 1.11
C ARG A 465 18.77 0.76 -0.10
N ILE A 466 18.20 0.23 -1.17
CA ILE A 466 18.89 0.00 -2.44
C ILE A 466 18.75 1.26 -3.29
N CYS A 467 19.91 1.87 -3.62
CA CYS A 467 19.99 3.16 -4.28
C CYS A 467 20.77 3.03 -5.60
N HIS A 468 20.14 3.39 -6.71
CA HIS A 468 20.76 3.33 -8.03
C HIS A 468 21.15 4.73 -8.51
N VAL A 469 22.45 4.90 -8.76
CA VAL A 469 23.03 6.09 -9.38
C VAL A 469 23.77 5.71 -10.67
N GLY A 470 24.15 6.66 -11.52
CA GLY A 470 24.92 6.37 -12.73
C GLY A 470 26.28 5.76 -12.39
N GLN A 471 26.70 4.77 -13.18
CA GLN A 471 27.99 4.05 -13.00
C GLN A 471 29.18 5.02 -12.97
N PRO A 472 30.32 4.65 -12.30
CA PRO A 472 31.49 5.51 -12.27
C PRO A 472 32.05 5.77 -13.67
N VAL A 473 32.41 7.03 -13.92
CA VAL A 473 33.09 7.48 -15.13
C VAL A 473 34.39 8.15 -14.72
N GLN A 474 35.46 7.76 -15.34
CA GLN A 474 36.80 8.36 -15.14
C GLN A 474 36.92 9.56 -16.09
N LEU A 475 37.34 10.70 -15.55
CA LEU A 475 37.59 11.95 -16.24
C LEU A 475 38.98 12.47 -15.87
N GLY A 476 39.96 12.13 -16.67
CA GLY A 476 41.37 12.35 -16.31
C GLY A 476 41.76 11.61 -15.02
N ASP A 477 42.19 12.33 -14.00
CA ASP A 477 42.49 11.81 -12.66
C ASP A 477 41.28 11.69 -11.73
N ARG A 478 40.13 12.24 -12.15
CA ARG A 478 38.91 12.32 -11.38
C ARG A 478 37.94 11.19 -11.74
N VAL A 479 37.17 10.73 -10.79
CA VAL A 479 36.03 9.80 -11.02
C VAL A 479 34.73 10.42 -10.50
N VAL A 480 33.67 10.33 -11.29
CA VAL A 480 32.34 10.84 -10.96
C VAL A 480 31.30 9.72 -11.01
N LEU A 481 30.32 9.78 -10.10
CA LEU A 481 29.02 9.14 -10.21
C LEU A 481 27.98 10.19 -10.65
N ARG A 482 26.79 9.77 -11.09
CA ARG A 482 25.86 10.66 -11.76
C ARG A 482 24.45 10.50 -11.19
N LEU A 483 23.75 11.64 -11.07
CA LEU A 483 22.35 11.72 -10.65
C LEU A 483 21.50 12.23 -11.82
N THR A 484 20.48 11.46 -12.17
CA THR A 484 19.54 11.81 -13.26
C THR A 484 18.17 11.21 -13.00
N ILE A 485 17.11 11.90 -13.46
CA ILE A 485 15.76 11.34 -13.47
C ILE A 485 15.39 10.78 -14.85
N GLY A 486 14.49 9.81 -14.86
CA GLY A 486 13.85 9.27 -16.05
C GLY A 486 12.38 9.68 -16.18
N ALA A 487 11.73 9.18 -17.22
CA ALA A 487 10.33 9.46 -17.56
C ALA A 487 9.38 9.18 -16.38
N GLN A 488 9.62 8.13 -15.58
CA GLN A 488 8.78 7.79 -14.42
C GLN A 488 8.70 8.93 -13.39
N VAL A 489 9.86 9.52 -13.02
CA VAL A 489 9.91 10.62 -12.06
C VAL A 489 9.27 11.87 -12.65
N ALA A 490 9.61 12.20 -13.91
CA ALA A 490 9.03 13.36 -14.60
C ALA A 490 7.49 13.26 -14.69
N THR A 491 6.97 12.09 -15.05
CA THR A 491 5.52 11.84 -15.13
C THR A 491 4.84 11.95 -13.76
N ARG A 492 5.47 11.45 -12.71
CA ARG A 492 4.98 11.56 -11.31
C ARG A 492 4.86 13.03 -10.89
N VAL A 493 5.90 13.81 -11.15
CA VAL A 493 5.93 15.27 -10.83
C VAL A 493 4.89 16.03 -11.64
N ALA A 494 4.84 15.81 -12.97
CA ALA A 494 3.87 16.46 -13.84
C ALA A 494 2.41 16.16 -13.46
N ARG A 495 2.12 14.95 -13.01
CA ARG A 495 0.80 14.58 -12.51
C ARG A 495 0.42 15.44 -11.30
N ARG A 496 1.30 15.62 -10.32
CA ARG A 496 1.04 16.46 -9.14
C ARG A 496 0.84 17.92 -9.50
N ILE A 497 1.58 18.42 -10.48
CA ILE A 497 1.37 19.78 -11.00
C ILE A 497 -0.03 19.92 -11.60
N ARG A 498 -0.50 18.95 -12.41
CA ARG A 498 -1.87 18.93 -12.96
C ARG A 498 -2.95 18.83 -11.88
N GLU A 499 -2.64 18.18 -10.75
CA GLU A 499 -3.49 18.06 -9.57
C GLU A 499 -3.46 19.34 -8.68
N GLY A 500 -2.78 20.41 -9.12
CA GLY A 500 -2.77 21.72 -8.46
C GLY A 500 -1.57 22.00 -7.55
N SER A 501 -0.57 21.11 -7.49
CA SER A 501 0.65 21.34 -6.72
C SER A 501 1.57 22.35 -7.42
N THR A 502 2.29 23.19 -6.65
CA THR A 502 3.44 23.93 -7.20
C THR A 502 4.55 22.97 -7.62
N LEU A 503 5.47 23.41 -8.49
CA LEU A 503 6.60 22.58 -8.95
C LEU A 503 7.47 22.09 -7.76
N GLU A 504 7.71 22.95 -6.78
CA GLU A 504 8.48 22.64 -5.57
C GLU A 504 7.78 21.59 -4.71
N ALA A 505 6.48 21.76 -4.47
CA ALA A 505 5.67 20.76 -3.74
C ALA A 505 5.57 19.44 -4.49
N ALA A 506 5.52 19.47 -5.83
CA ALA A 506 5.51 18.26 -6.64
C ALA A 506 6.84 17.49 -6.59
N LEU A 507 7.97 18.18 -6.40
CA LEU A 507 9.30 17.59 -6.25
C LEU A 507 9.62 17.10 -4.83
N LEU A 508 8.76 17.31 -3.83
CA LEU A 508 9.04 17.00 -2.43
C LEU A 508 9.49 15.53 -2.23
N ILE A 509 8.78 14.58 -2.82
CA ILE A 509 9.16 13.14 -2.73
C ILE A 509 10.53 12.90 -3.37
N THR A 510 10.81 13.53 -4.51
CA THR A 510 12.11 13.40 -5.19
C THR A 510 13.24 14.01 -4.35
N SER A 511 12.96 15.09 -3.61
CA SER A 511 13.88 15.69 -2.65
C SER A 511 14.21 14.73 -1.51
N GLN A 512 13.20 14.09 -0.94
CA GLN A 512 13.36 13.09 0.13
C GLN A 512 14.12 11.85 -0.36
N ASP A 513 13.81 11.34 -1.55
CA ASP A 513 14.53 10.25 -2.19
C ASP A 513 16.03 10.59 -2.36
N LEU A 514 16.35 11.83 -2.76
CA LEU A 514 17.73 12.32 -2.87
C LEU A 514 18.43 12.37 -1.51
N ASP A 515 17.75 12.80 -0.45
CA ASP A 515 18.30 12.82 0.91
C ASP A 515 18.70 11.40 1.36
N VAL A 516 17.88 10.39 1.08
CA VAL A 516 18.20 8.98 1.37
C VAL A 516 19.43 8.52 0.57
N VAL A 517 19.44 8.76 -0.74
CA VAL A 517 20.55 8.33 -1.61
C VAL A 517 21.87 8.98 -1.21
N LEU A 518 21.86 10.30 -0.99
CA LEU A 518 23.06 11.05 -0.66
C LEU A 518 23.50 10.83 0.79
N GLY A 519 22.56 10.62 1.71
CA GLY A 519 22.85 10.25 3.09
C GLY A 519 23.53 8.89 3.18
N LYS A 520 23.01 7.86 2.46
CA LYS A 520 23.66 6.55 2.32
C LYS A 520 25.04 6.68 1.70
N TRP A 521 25.16 7.48 0.63
CA TRP A 521 26.44 7.72 -0.03
C TRP A 521 27.47 8.36 0.92
N ALA A 522 27.07 9.41 1.64
CA ALA A 522 27.95 10.07 2.60
C ALA A 522 28.46 9.13 3.70
N LEU A 523 27.59 8.24 4.19
CA LEU A 523 27.96 7.24 5.19
C LEU A 523 28.96 6.22 4.63
N ILE A 524 28.71 5.67 3.45
CA ILE A 524 29.61 4.75 2.77
C ILE A 524 30.97 5.40 2.49
N ALA A 525 30.99 6.62 1.96
CA ALA A 525 32.22 7.32 1.60
C ALA A 525 33.12 7.59 2.82
N ARG A 526 32.53 7.89 3.98
CA ARG A 526 33.28 8.00 5.25
C ARG A 526 33.85 6.66 5.72
N GLN A 527 33.09 5.59 5.62
CA GLN A 527 33.60 4.24 5.93
C GLN A 527 34.75 3.85 5.02
N GLU A 528 34.78 4.38 3.79
CA GLU A 528 35.88 4.26 2.83
C GLU A 528 37.04 5.28 3.06
N GLY A 529 36.99 6.03 4.19
CA GLY A 529 38.07 6.91 4.63
C GLY A 529 38.03 8.34 4.07
N ASP A 530 36.89 8.79 3.51
CA ASP A 530 36.72 10.19 3.05
C ASP A 530 36.43 11.13 4.22
N THR A 531 37.46 11.82 4.68
CA THR A 531 37.37 12.82 5.77
C THR A 531 36.88 14.20 5.32
N SER A 532 36.74 14.44 4.01
CA SER A 532 36.28 15.73 3.46
C SER A 532 34.75 15.91 3.59
N ILE A 533 34.01 14.85 3.86
CA ILE A 533 32.56 14.87 4.00
C ILE A 533 32.19 15.40 5.40
N PRO A 534 31.34 16.41 5.50
CA PRO A 534 30.95 17.02 6.78
C PRO A 534 30.40 16.00 7.78
N ALA A 535 30.88 16.04 9.03
CA ALA A 535 30.46 15.09 10.08
C ALA A 535 28.93 15.16 10.38
N HIS A 536 28.33 16.30 10.12
CA HIS A 536 26.89 16.56 10.36
C HIS A 536 25.97 15.95 9.27
N ALA A 537 26.50 15.66 8.10
CA ALA A 537 25.68 15.18 6.97
C ALA A 537 25.15 13.74 7.12
N ALA A 538 25.67 12.95 8.05
CA ALA A 538 25.28 11.53 8.16
C ALA A 538 24.21 11.24 9.23
N LEU A 539 23.87 12.20 10.09
CA LEU A 539 22.93 11.98 11.19
C LEU A 539 21.66 12.85 11.10
N THR A 540 21.62 13.76 10.14
CA THR A 540 20.36 14.29 9.69
C THR A 540 19.92 13.51 8.43
N SER A 541 19.50 12.25 8.57
CA SER A 541 18.12 12.02 8.19
C SER A 541 17.41 13.14 8.92
N GLY A 542 17.17 14.26 8.25
CA GLY A 542 16.33 15.31 8.74
C GLY A 542 15.05 14.61 9.05
N GLY A 543 14.93 14.13 10.27
CA GLY A 543 13.68 13.76 10.83
C GLY A 543 12.91 15.05 10.67
N SER A 544 12.11 15.13 9.64
CA SER A 544 10.98 16.03 9.66
C SER A 544 10.47 15.88 11.08
N ALA A 545 10.28 16.99 11.81
CA ALA A 545 9.58 16.93 13.09
C ALA A 545 8.17 16.32 12.91
N SER A 546 7.75 16.10 11.67
CA SER A 546 6.59 15.35 11.25
C SER A 546 6.80 13.85 11.43
N LEU A 547 5.80 13.17 11.97
CA LEU A 547 5.69 11.73 12.03
C LEU A 547 5.05 11.13 10.76
N ASP A 548 4.80 11.93 9.73
CA ASP A 548 4.24 11.45 8.47
C ASP A 548 5.21 10.52 7.74
N PRO A 549 4.70 9.55 6.97
CA PRO A 549 5.53 8.65 6.19
C PRO A 549 6.42 9.42 5.20
N VAL A 550 7.70 9.10 5.18
CA VAL A 550 8.64 9.63 4.18
C VAL A 550 8.24 9.17 2.78
N ASP A 551 7.78 7.93 2.66
CA ASP A 551 7.27 7.34 1.41
C ASP A 551 5.80 6.93 1.55
N TRP A 552 4.91 7.75 0.97
CA TRP A 552 3.47 7.48 0.94
C TRP A 552 3.10 6.27 0.07
N GLN A 553 3.94 5.85 -0.88
CA GLN A 553 3.67 4.66 -1.69
C GLN A 553 3.99 3.39 -0.91
N ASP A 554 5.08 3.38 -0.15
CA ASP A 554 5.41 2.28 0.75
C ASP A 554 4.38 2.18 1.89
N PHE A 555 3.99 3.33 2.46
CA PHE A 555 2.89 3.40 3.44
C PHE A 555 1.58 2.86 2.85
N ARG A 556 1.24 3.26 1.62
CA ARG A 556 0.05 2.75 0.91
C ARG A 556 0.13 1.24 0.71
N ALA A 557 1.27 0.71 0.27
CA ALA A 557 1.46 -0.72 0.09
C ALA A 557 1.32 -1.49 1.41
N SER A 558 1.85 -0.95 2.50
CA SER A 558 1.70 -1.49 3.85
C SER A 558 0.26 -1.42 4.34
N GLY A 559 -0.43 -0.30 4.10
CA GLY A 559 -1.86 -0.13 4.40
C GLY A 559 -2.75 -1.11 3.66
N MET A 560 -2.48 -1.35 2.37
CA MET A 560 -3.20 -2.36 1.59
C MET A 560 -2.97 -3.76 2.15
N ARG A 561 -1.74 -4.12 2.53
CA ARG A 561 -1.45 -5.41 3.19
C ARG A 561 -2.19 -5.55 4.53
N ALA A 562 -2.24 -4.51 5.35
CA ALA A 562 -2.97 -4.51 6.61
C ALA A 562 -4.48 -4.71 6.41
N LEU A 563 -5.05 -4.04 5.40
CA LEU A 563 -6.46 -4.20 5.01
C LEU A 563 -6.74 -5.63 4.51
N ASP A 564 -5.91 -6.15 3.61
CA ASP A 564 -6.03 -7.52 3.09
C ASP A 564 -5.92 -8.57 4.20
N MET A 565 -5.04 -8.35 5.18
CA MET A 565 -4.89 -9.21 6.36
C MET A 565 -6.18 -9.26 7.19
N MET A 566 -6.83 -8.12 7.42
CA MET A 566 -8.08 -8.08 8.19
C MET A 566 -9.27 -8.63 7.39
N ILE A 567 -9.35 -8.38 6.08
CA ILE A 567 -10.36 -8.99 5.20
C ILE A 567 -10.20 -10.52 5.20
N SER A 568 -8.97 -11.02 5.06
CA SER A 568 -8.67 -12.45 5.09
C SER A 568 -9.05 -13.07 6.44
N HIS A 569 -8.73 -12.39 7.57
CA HIS A 569 -9.12 -12.82 8.89
C HIS A 569 -10.65 -12.93 9.02
N LEU A 570 -11.40 -11.89 8.67
CA LEU A 570 -12.85 -11.87 8.79
C LEU A 570 -13.56 -12.87 7.86
N SER A 571 -13.00 -13.13 6.67
CA SER A 571 -13.58 -14.07 5.71
C SER A 571 -13.30 -15.54 6.05
N SER A 572 -12.28 -15.84 6.86
CA SER A 572 -11.88 -17.20 7.27
C SER A 572 -12.13 -17.50 8.76
N LEU A 573 -13.00 -16.74 9.44
CA LEU A 573 -13.26 -16.91 10.87
C LEU A 573 -13.66 -18.35 11.24
N ARG A 574 -14.49 -18.99 10.41
CA ARG A 574 -15.00 -20.35 10.68
C ARG A 574 -13.92 -21.44 10.61
N ASP A 575 -12.78 -21.13 9.97
CA ASP A 575 -11.63 -22.06 9.84
C ASP A 575 -10.61 -21.87 10.97
N GLN A 576 -10.86 -20.93 11.89
CA GLN A 576 -9.97 -20.58 13.00
C GLN A 576 -10.56 -21.11 14.32
N PRO A 577 -9.74 -21.33 15.35
CA PRO A 577 -10.25 -21.58 16.71
C PRO A 577 -10.98 -20.34 17.21
N VAL A 578 -12.08 -20.52 17.97
CA VAL A 578 -12.80 -19.39 18.56
C VAL A 578 -11.92 -18.56 19.47
N TRP A 579 -11.00 -19.20 20.17
CA TRP A 579 -10.01 -18.63 21.06
C TRP A 579 -8.85 -19.59 21.24
N GLN A 580 -7.69 -19.08 21.59
CA GLN A 580 -6.53 -19.88 21.98
C GLN A 580 -5.66 -19.13 22.99
N PRO A 581 -5.01 -19.82 23.94
CA PRO A 581 -4.12 -19.17 24.91
C PRO A 581 -2.87 -18.63 24.22
N ALA A 582 -2.45 -17.41 24.57
CA ALA A 582 -1.18 -16.88 24.10
C ALA A 582 -0.02 -17.62 24.78
N PRO A 583 0.94 -18.21 24.00
CA PRO A 583 2.14 -18.83 24.55
C PRO A 583 2.98 -17.84 25.36
N GLU A 584 3.73 -18.33 26.36
CA GLU A 584 4.57 -17.50 27.24
C GLU A 584 5.56 -16.64 26.44
N GLY A 585 6.20 -17.19 25.40
CA GLY A 585 7.12 -16.43 24.54
C GLY A 585 6.45 -15.30 23.74
N VAL A 586 5.13 -15.39 23.49
CA VAL A 586 4.36 -14.27 22.90
C VAL A 586 4.08 -13.19 23.94
N ARG A 587 3.73 -13.60 25.20
CA ARG A 587 3.46 -12.66 26.28
C ARG A 587 4.70 -11.84 26.65
N THR A 588 5.84 -12.51 26.81
CA THR A 588 7.13 -11.89 27.15
C THR A 588 7.58 -10.88 26.09
N GLN A 589 7.21 -11.05 24.82
CA GLN A 589 7.50 -10.07 23.76
C GLN A 589 6.92 -8.68 24.08
N PHE A 590 5.78 -8.60 24.80
CA PHE A 590 5.12 -7.34 25.16
C PHE A 590 5.57 -6.77 26.52
N GLU A 591 6.60 -7.35 27.14
CA GLU A 591 7.27 -6.82 28.35
C GLU A 591 8.51 -5.98 28.00
N SER A 592 8.75 -5.74 26.72
CA SER A 592 9.87 -4.95 26.22
C SER A 592 9.83 -3.50 26.72
N PRO A 593 11.00 -2.88 26.98
CA PRO A 593 11.06 -1.48 27.39
C PRO A 593 10.57 -0.54 26.28
N LEU A 594 10.34 0.73 26.65
CA LEU A 594 9.94 1.77 25.71
C LEU A 594 10.88 1.81 24.48
N PRO A 595 10.37 1.62 23.25
CA PRO A 595 11.20 1.67 22.06
C PRO A 595 11.77 3.08 21.87
N ARG A 596 13.10 3.16 21.77
CA ARG A 596 13.83 4.42 21.60
C ARG A 596 14.21 4.69 20.14
N SER A 597 14.11 3.69 19.30
CA SER A 597 14.37 3.78 17.86
C SER A 597 13.16 3.32 17.06
N ALA A 598 13.01 3.89 15.86
CA ALA A 598 11.94 3.50 14.94
C ALA A 598 12.17 2.08 14.40
N GLN A 599 11.08 1.39 14.13
CA GLN A 599 11.06 0.11 13.42
C GLN A 599 10.30 0.26 12.09
N PRO A 600 10.62 -0.52 11.06
CA PRO A 600 9.86 -0.54 9.82
C PRO A 600 8.39 -0.91 10.08
N LEU A 601 7.47 -0.22 9.40
CA LEU A 601 6.02 -0.52 9.53
C LEU A 601 5.71 -1.97 9.14
N ALA A 602 6.39 -2.51 8.12
CA ALA A 602 6.19 -3.89 7.68
C ALA A 602 6.53 -4.92 8.77
N ASP A 603 7.59 -4.69 9.55
CA ASP A 603 7.99 -5.58 10.66
C ASP A 603 6.99 -5.50 11.82
N THR A 604 6.50 -4.28 12.12
CA THR A 604 5.47 -4.06 13.14
C THR A 604 4.15 -4.75 12.73
N LEU A 605 3.75 -4.68 11.47
CA LEU A 605 2.59 -5.41 10.96
C LEU A 605 2.78 -6.93 11.00
N ALA A 606 4.00 -7.42 10.79
CA ALA A 606 4.30 -8.84 10.94
C ALA A 606 4.20 -9.32 12.40
N ILE A 607 4.54 -8.47 13.37
CA ILE A 607 4.31 -8.74 14.81
C ILE A 607 2.81 -8.80 15.09
N PHE A 608 2.03 -7.86 14.57
CA PHE A 608 0.57 -7.88 14.70
C PHE A 608 -0.03 -9.18 14.16
N ASP A 609 0.36 -9.58 12.95
CA ASP A 609 -0.15 -10.79 12.30
C ASP A 609 0.16 -12.06 13.09
N ARG A 610 1.38 -12.19 13.58
CA ARG A 610 1.88 -13.39 14.26
C ARG A 610 1.57 -13.44 15.75
N SER A 611 1.64 -12.29 16.44
CA SER A 611 1.68 -12.25 17.91
C SER A 611 0.50 -11.53 18.56
N ILE A 612 -0.34 -10.81 17.81
CA ILE A 612 -1.50 -10.09 18.36
C ILE A 612 -2.81 -10.68 17.80
N LYS A 613 -2.97 -10.71 16.49
CA LYS A 613 -4.21 -11.14 15.83
C LYS A 613 -4.69 -12.54 16.27
N PRO A 614 -3.84 -13.58 16.38
CA PRO A 614 -4.30 -14.92 16.74
C PRO A 614 -4.77 -15.07 18.19
N TYR A 615 -4.39 -14.13 19.07
CA TYR A 615 -4.64 -14.21 20.51
C TYR A 615 -5.62 -13.13 21.00
N ALA A 616 -6.44 -12.59 20.10
CA ALA A 616 -7.53 -11.68 20.43
C ALA A 616 -8.68 -12.42 21.15
N THR A 617 -9.66 -11.65 21.66
CA THR A 617 -10.80 -12.17 22.45
C THR A 617 -11.64 -13.20 21.68
N GLY A 618 -11.66 -13.14 20.35
CA GLY A 618 -12.41 -14.07 19.50
C GLY A 618 -13.89 -13.70 19.28
N ASN A 619 -14.40 -12.58 19.80
CA ASN A 619 -15.81 -12.18 19.68
C ASN A 619 -16.31 -11.93 18.24
N THR A 620 -15.40 -11.85 17.24
CA THR A 620 -15.78 -11.85 15.82
C THR A 620 -16.18 -13.23 15.31
N HIS A 621 -15.76 -14.33 16.00
CA HIS A 621 -16.04 -15.70 15.60
C HIS A 621 -17.49 -16.10 15.92
N PRO A 622 -18.22 -16.81 15.03
CA PRO A 622 -19.62 -17.19 15.24
C PRO A 622 -19.87 -18.09 16.47
N MET A 623 -18.89 -18.89 16.90
CA MET A 623 -18.97 -19.74 18.08
C MET A 623 -18.57 -19.04 19.39
N PHE A 624 -18.30 -17.71 19.37
CA PHE A 624 -18.14 -16.94 20.58
C PHE A 624 -19.51 -16.57 21.14
N MET A 625 -19.87 -17.22 22.24
CA MET A 625 -21.18 -17.11 22.87
C MET A 625 -21.10 -16.80 24.37
N GLY A 626 -19.89 -16.42 24.85
CA GLY A 626 -19.68 -15.89 26.20
C GLY A 626 -20.13 -14.42 26.25
N TRP A 627 -20.20 -13.86 27.38
CA TRP A 627 -20.54 -12.44 27.63
C TRP A 627 -21.42 -11.78 26.53
N VAL A 628 -21.74 -10.51 26.65
CA VAL A 628 -22.53 -9.82 25.61
C VAL A 628 -21.59 -8.95 24.78
N HIS A 629 -20.82 -9.59 23.88
CA HIS A 629 -19.86 -8.92 23.00
C HIS A 629 -20.32 -8.99 21.54
N GLY A 630 -20.45 -7.83 20.87
CA GLY A 630 -20.82 -7.77 19.46
C GLY A 630 -19.73 -8.30 18.54
N GLY A 631 -20.14 -8.85 17.39
CA GLY A 631 -19.25 -9.40 16.36
C GLY A 631 -18.59 -8.33 15.48
N GLY A 632 -19.08 -7.09 15.49
CA GLY A 632 -18.66 -6.03 14.57
C GLY A 632 -18.97 -6.32 13.11
N THR A 633 -18.98 -5.28 12.28
CA THR A 633 -19.15 -5.41 10.83
C THR A 633 -17.88 -5.03 10.07
N PRO A 634 -17.60 -5.59 8.88
CA PRO A 634 -16.49 -5.15 8.04
C PRO A 634 -16.59 -3.66 7.66
N ASP A 635 -17.79 -3.17 7.42
CA ASP A 635 -18.06 -1.76 7.11
C ASP A 635 -17.71 -0.84 8.28
N GLY A 636 -18.00 -1.27 9.50
CA GLY A 636 -17.62 -0.57 10.72
C GLY A 636 -16.09 -0.49 10.89
N MET A 637 -15.34 -1.53 10.51
CA MET A 637 -13.87 -1.51 10.48
C MET A 637 -13.35 -0.45 9.50
N LEU A 638 -13.93 -0.35 8.30
CA LEU A 638 -13.56 0.70 7.35
C LEU A 638 -13.89 2.09 7.89
N ALA A 639 -15.01 2.26 8.58
CA ALA A 639 -15.36 3.52 9.23
C ALA A 639 -14.38 3.94 10.31
N GLU A 640 -13.86 3.00 11.10
CA GLU A 640 -12.78 3.26 12.08
C GLU A 640 -11.49 3.75 11.42
N MET A 641 -11.10 3.13 10.31
CA MET A 641 -9.95 3.59 9.52
C MET A 641 -10.16 5.01 9.00
N LEU A 642 -11.36 5.33 8.49
CA LEU A 642 -11.70 6.67 8.01
C LEU A 642 -11.73 7.69 9.16
N ALA A 643 -12.31 7.33 10.30
CA ALA A 643 -12.34 8.18 11.49
C ALA A 643 -10.94 8.48 12.03
N ALA A 644 -10.06 7.47 12.07
CA ALA A 644 -8.67 7.63 12.47
C ALA A 644 -7.89 8.54 11.50
N GLY A 645 -8.14 8.40 10.19
CA GLY A 645 -7.52 9.27 9.18
C GLY A 645 -7.96 10.73 9.27
N LEU A 646 -9.21 11.00 9.64
CA LEU A 646 -9.70 12.36 9.90
C LEU A 646 -9.22 12.92 11.24
N ASN A 647 -8.99 12.06 12.22
CA ASN A 647 -8.56 12.39 13.59
C ASN A 647 -9.32 13.58 14.22
N ALA A 648 -10.64 13.64 13.98
CA ALA A 648 -11.47 14.74 14.44
C ALA A 648 -11.81 14.62 15.94
N ASN A 649 -11.60 15.68 16.70
CA ASN A 649 -12.11 15.76 18.08
C ASN A 649 -13.58 16.14 18.08
N CYS A 650 -14.46 15.18 18.38
CA CYS A 650 -15.92 15.36 18.45
C CYS A 650 -16.43 15.81 19.83
N GLY A 651 -15.60 16.43 20.66
CA GLY A 651 -16.01 17.06 21.92
C GLY A 651 -16.76 18.36 21.71
N GLY A 652 -16.56 19.02 20.58
CA GLY A 652 -17.22 20.28 20.25
C GLY A 652 -16.69 20.90 18.96
N ARG A 653 -17.05 22.14 18.71
CA ARG A 653 -16.74 22.91 17.51
C ARG A 653 -17.78 22.72 16.39
N ASN A 654 -17.74 23.59 15.40
CA ASN A 654 -18.67 23.56 14.26
C ASN A 654 -18.03 22.76 13.11
N HIS A 655 -18.24 21.46 13.11
CA HIS A 655 -17.84 20.56 12.05
C HIS A 655 -18.82 19.40 11.91
N ILE A 656 -18.86 18.80 10.74
CA ILE A 656 -19.85 17.79 10.34
C ILE A 656 -19.94 16.57 11.29
N GLY A 657 -18.87 16.21 11.99
CA GLY A 657 -18.87 15.09 12.95
C GLY A 657 -19.87 15.30 14.09
N ILE A 658 -20.12 16.55 14.49
CA ILE A 658 -21.13 16.90 15.50
C ILE A 658 -22.54 16.70 14.96
N ASP A 659 -22.78 17.05 13.70
CA ASP A 659 -24.10 16.89 13.08
C ASP A 659 -24.42 15.42 12.84
N ILE A 660 -23.41 14.59 12.50
CA ILE A 660 -23.57 13.14 12.41
C ILE A 660 -23.93 12.55 13.79
N GLU A 661 -23.28 12.96 14.86
CA GLU A 661 -23.65 12.51 16.22
C GLU A 661 -25.09 12.90 16.57
N ARG A 662 -25.50 14.13 16.27
CA ARG A 662 -26.90 14.57 16.46
C ARG A 662 -27.90 13.73 15.64
N GLN A 663 -27.50 13.32 14.43
CA GLN A 663 -28.33 12.43 13.61
C GLN A 663 -28.48 11.06 14.26
N ILE A 664 -27.38 10.47 14.80
CA ILE A 664 -27.44 9.19 15.51
C ILE A 664 -28.37 9.28 16.73
N VAL A 665 -28.27 10.36 17.49
CA VAL A 665 -29.20 10.60 18.63
C VAL A 665 -30.65 10.63 18.18
N LYS A 666 -30.95 11.28 17.05
CA LYS A 666 -32.29 11.29 16.48
C LYS A 666 -32.76 9.91 16.01
N TRP A 667 -31.88 9.15 15.34
CA TRP A 667 -32.20 7.77 14.94
C TRP A 667 -32.45 6.87 16.14
N ALA A 668 -31.69 7.02 17.21
CA ALA A 668 -31.91 6.30 18.46
C ALA A 668 -33.25 6.66 19.13
N ALA A 669 -33.60 7.94 19.14
CA ALA A 669 -34.88 8.40 19.65
C ALA A 669 -36.05 7.85 18.81
N GLU A 670 -35.95 7.88 17.47
CA GLU A 670 -36.95 7.31 16.55
C GLU A 670 -37.10 5.80 16.76
N MET A 671 -36.01 5.06 16.88
CA MET A 671 -36.01 3.61 17.13
C MET A 671 -36.80 3.22 18.37
N LEU A 672 -36.67 4.02 19.44
CA LEU A 672 -37.28 3.75 20.75
C LEU A 672 -38.63 4.45 20.96
N ASP A 673 -39.22 5.09 19.94
CA ASP A 673 -40.37 5.97 20.05
C ASP A 673 -40.19 7.05 21.15
N PHE A 674 -38.94 7.48 21.34
CA PHE A 674 -38.57 8.49 22.32
C PHE A 674 -38.73 9.90 21.70
N PRO A 675 -38.96 10.96 22.50
CA PRO A 675 -39.17 12.28 21.92
C PRO A 675 -37.99 12.75 21.06
N LEU A 676 -38.26 13.19 19.83
CA LEU A 676 -37.23 13.71 18.91
C LEU A 676 -36.56 15.01 19.40
N THR A 677 -37.16 15.65 20.42
CA THR A 677 -36.59 16.81 21.11
C THR A 677 -35.65 16.46 22.26
N SER A 678 -35.50 15.18 22.58
CA SER A 678 -34.56 14.68 23.59
C SER A 678 -33.11 14.99 23.20
N SER A 679 -32.23 15.00 24.18
CA SER A 679 -30.78 15.06 23.99
C SER A 679 -30.19 13.67 24.11
N GLY A 680 -28.95 13.54 23.59
CA GLY A 680 -28.15 12.32 23.79
C GLY A 680 -26.66 12.60 23.58
N VAL A 681 -25.83 11.68 24.07
CA VAL A 681 -24.38 11.73 23.92
C VAL A 681 -23.83 10.33 23.73
N LEU A 682 -22.96 10.17 22.74
CA LEU A 682 -22.21 8.92 22.55
C LEU A 682 -21.11 8.82 23.61
N VAL A 683 -21.01 7.67 24.21
CA VAL A 683 -20.06 7.34 25.26
C VAL A 683 -19.33 6.02 24.98
N THR A 684 -18.36 5.63 25.81
CA THR A 684 -17.61 4.38 25.65
C THR A 684 -18.50 3.13 25.78
N GLY A 685 -19.54 3.18 26.61
CA GLY A 685 -20.48 2.07 26.79
C GLY A 685 -21.54 2.41 27.80
N THR A 686 -22.52 1.51 27.92
CA THR A 686 -23.68 1.67 28.80
C THR A 686 -23.28 1.91 30.26
N SER A 687 -22.17 1.37 30.76
CA SER A 687 -21.68 1.67 32.14
C SER A 687 -21.45 3.18 32.33
N MET A 688 -20.84 3.86 31.36
CA MET A 688 -20.69 5.32 31.40
C MET A 688 -22.04 6.03 31.22
N ALA A 689 -22.90 5.54 30.32
CA ALA A 689 -24.23 6.08 30.12
C ALA A 689 -25.07 6.01 31.39
N ASN A 690 -25.09 4.87 32.10
CA ASN A 690 -25.75 4.68 33.40
C ASN A 690 -25.20 5.63 34.46
N PHE A 691 -23.88 5.80 34.53
CA PHE A 691 -23.27 6.76 35.45
C PHE A 691 -23.77 8.20 35.19
N LEU A 692 -23.78 8.63 33.93
CA LEU A 692 -24.30 9.96 33.58
C LEU A 692 -25.79 10.11 33.87
N ALA A 693 -26.62 9.05 33.66
CA ALA A 693 -28.01 9.02 34.03
C ALA A 693 -28.23 9.17 35.53
N VAL A 694 -27.43 8.47 36.36
CA VAL A 694 -27.45 8.62 37.80
C VAL A 694 -27.14 10.05 38.25
N LEU A 695 -26.15 10.70 37.59
CA LEU A 695 -25.80 12.09 37.87
C LEU A 695 -26.93 13.04 37.49
N ALA A 696 -27.60 12.81 36.34
CA ALA A 696 -28.75 13.60 35.92
C ALA A 696 -29.93 13.44 36.87
N ALA A 697 -30.21 12.20 37.28
CA ALA A 697 -31.27 11.92 38.29
C ALA A 697 -30.94 12.57 39.65
N ARG A 698 -29.70 12.47 40.11
CA ARG A 698 -29.26 13.13 41.35
C ARG A 698 -29.39 14.65 41.29
N ASP A 699 -28.97 15.25 40.20
CA ASP A 699 -29.07 16.68 39.97
C ASP A 699 -30.55 17.18 39.91
N LYS A 700 -31.43 16.35 39.33
CA LYS A 700 -32.87 16.59 39.33
C LYS A 700 -33.44 16.57 40.73
N ALA A 701 -33.07 15.60 41.55
CA ALA A 701 -33.53 15.41 42.90
C ALA A 701 -33.04 16.51 43.88
N LEU A 702 -31.78 16.89 43.79
CA LEU A 702 -31.14 17.83 44.73
C LEU A 702 -30.98 19.26 44.21
N GLY A 703 -31.33 19.47 42.93
CA GLY A 703 -31.09 20.71 42.22
C GLY A 703 -29.64 20.95 41.87
N HIS A 704 -29.36 21.82 40.92
CA HIS A 704 -28.01 22.06 40.35
C HIS A 704 -26.96 22.53 41.34
N ARG A 705 -27.34 22.95 42.57
CA ARG A 705 -26.38 23.33 43.61
C ARG A 705 -25.46 22.19 44.05
N VAL A 706 -25.91 20.94 43.91
CA VAL A 706 -25.11 19.74 44.24
C VAL A 706 -23.78 19.73 43.53
N ARG A 707 -23.70 20.33 42.35
CA ARG A 707 -22.46 20.49 41.60
C ARG A 707 -21.39 21.32 42.31
N GLN A 708 -21.83 22.28 43.17
CA GLN A 708 -20.96 23.19 43.92
C GLN A 708 -20.75 22.74 45.33
N THR A 709 -21.80 22.24 45.96
CA THR A 709 -21.75 21.92 47.41
C THR A 709 -21.43 20.45 47.70
N GLY A 710 -21.48 19.59 46.69
CA GLY A 710 -21.39 18.14 46.86
C GLY A 710 -22.60 17.58 47.65
N LEU A 711 -22.58 16.29 47.95
CA LEU A 711 -23.64 15.62 48.75
C LEU A 711 -23.63 16.00 50.22
N GLY A 712 -22.48 16.37 50.77
CA GLY A 712 -22.40 16.83 52.18
C GLY A 712 -23.15 18.14 52.47
N GLY A 713 -23.60 18.87 51.47
CA GLY A 713 -24.42 20.04 51.58
C GLY A 713 -25.91 19.78 51.43
N ALA A 714 -26.33 18.53 51.29
CA ALA A 714 -27.72 18.14 51.18
C ALA A 714 -28.23 17.46 52.47
N ASP A 715 -29.35 17.87 53.00
CA ASP A 715 -29.98 17.24 54.15
C ASP A 715 -30.71 15.94 53.82
N ALA A 716 -30.78 15.56 52.54
CA ALA A 716 -31.51 14.42 52.06
C ALA A 716 -30.60 13.19 51.80
N ARG A 717 -31.02 12.03 52.29
CA ARG A 717 -30.42 10.73 52.04
C ARG A 717 -31.06 10.06 50.80
N LEU A 718 -30.40 10.13 49.67
CA LEU A 718 -30.88 9.59 48.41
C LEU A 718 -30.93 8.07 48.44
N VAL A 719 -31.99 7.45 47.84
CA VAL A 719 -32.14 6.01 47.66
C VAL A 719 -32.61 5.70 46.24
N ALA A 720 -31.95 4.72 45.61
CA ALA A 720 -32.26 4.23 44.26
C ALA A 720 -32.76 2.78 44.32
N TYR A 721 -33.47 2.36 43.27
CA TYR A 721 -34.05 1.03 43.14
C TYR A 721 -33.68 0.39 41.80
N THR A 722 -33.41 -0.92 41.85
CA THR A 722 -33.16 -1.74 40.65
C THR A 722 -33.54 -3.18 40.94
N SER A 723 -33.58 -4.01 39.90
CA SER A 723 -33.79 -5.47 40.03
C SER A 723 -32.55 -6.15 40.66
N ALA A 724 -32.75 -7.24 41.34
CA ALA A 724 -31.69 -8.12 41.83
C ALA A 724 -30.82 -8.71 40.70
N GLU A 725 -31.39 -8.80 39.49
CA GLU A 725 -30.74 -9.24 38.26
C GLU A 725 -30.07 -8.13 37.45
N ALA A 726 -30.08 -6.88 37.94
CA ALA A 726 -29.46 -5.75 37.27
C ALA A 726 -27.93 -5.92 37.16
N HIS A 727 -27.33 -5.32 36.16
CA HIS A 727 -25.88 -5.31 36.00
C HIS A 727 -25.19 -4.50 37.07
N GLY A 728 -24.05 -4.97 37.61
CA GLY A 728 -23.29 -4.34 38.68
C GLY A 728 -22.84 -2.90 38.42
N CYS A 729 -22.88 -2.44 37.15
CA CYS A 729 -22.57 -1.05 36.81
C CYS A 729 -23.55 -0.02 37.42
N ILE A 730 -24.75 -0.43 37.83
CA ILE A 730 -25.72 0.46 38.52
C ILE A 730 -25.22 0.77 39.91
N ALA A 731 -24.81 -0.26 40.71
CA ALA A 731 -24.17 -0.05 42.01
C ALA A 731 -22.91 0.82 41.88
N GLN A 732 -22.05 0.51 40.95
CA GLN A 732 -20.85 1.29 40.67
C GLN A 732 -21.15 2.75 40.29
N ALA A 733 -22.22 3.00 39.51
CA ALA A 733 -22.64 4.35 39.13
C ALA A 733 -23.05 5.17 40.36
N LEU A 734 -23.72 4.55 41.35
CA LEU A 734 -24.07 5.21 42.63
C LEU A 734 -22.82 5.49 43.45
N GLU A 735 -21.86 4.55 43.51
CA GLU A 735 -20.59 4.73 44.19
C GLU A 735 -19.81 5.92 43.64
N LEU A 736 -19.59 5.93 42.31
CA LEU A 736 -18.92 7.01 41.60
C LEU A 736 -19.67 8.34 41.71
N GLY A 737 -21.00 8.28 41.79
CA GLY A 737 -21.88 9.44 42.01
C GLY A 737 -21.84 9.99 43.43
N GLY A 738 -21.11 9.32 44.37
CA GLY A 738 -20.97 9.69 45.76
C GLY A 738 -22.19 9.32 46.61
N ILE A 739 -23.16 8.59 46.07
CA ILE A 739 -24.37 8.16 46.77
C ILE A 739 -24.10 6.93 47.63
N GLY A 740 -23.28 6.01 47.14
CA GLY A 740 -22.89 4.75 47.77
C GLY A 740 -23.85 3.59 47.41
N SER A 741 -23.29 2.39 47.27
CA SER A 741 -24.06 1.18 46.92
C SER A 741 -24.99 0.70 48.01
N ASP A 742 -24.74 1.04 49.31
CA ASP A 742 -25.66 0.77 50.41
C ASP A 742 -27.02 1.46 50.27
N ASN A 743 -27.11 2.50 49.41
CA ASN A 743 -28.33 3.22 49.10
C ASN A 743 -29.03 2.72 47.84
N LEU A 744 -28.58 1.59 47.30
CA LEU A 744 -29.28 0.87 46.21
C LEU A 744 -30.12 -0.24 46.79
N ARG A 745 -31.40 -0.26 46.51
CA ARG A 745 -32.34 -1.34 46.84
C ARG A 745 -32.42 -2.29 45.65
N CYS A 746 -31.97 -3.51 45.83
CA CYS A 746 -32.16 -4.60 44.87
C CYS A 746 -33.51 -5.27 45.20
N VAL A 747 -34.48 -5.04 44.32
CA VAL A 747 -35.85 -5.60 44.44
C VAL A 747 -35.82 -7.02 43.89
N GLU A 748 -36.47 -7.94 44.56
CA GLU A 748 -36.63 -9.33 44.13
C GLU A 748 -37.27 -9.43 42.77
N THR A 749 -37.08 -10.56 42.10
CA THR A 749 -37.62 -10.85 40.78
C THR A 749 -38.69 -11.95 40.84
N ASP A 750 -39.62 -11.92 39.90
CA ASP A 750 -40.54 -13.03 39.66
C ASP A 750 -39.81 -14.28 39.15
N GLU A 751 -40.58 -15.38 38.96
CA GLU A 751 -40.05 -16.67 38.43
C GLU A 751 -39.45 -16.56 37.04
N THR A 752 -39.72 -15.47 36.30
CA THR A 752 -39.16 -15.19 34.97
C THR A 752 -37.96 -14.24 35.01
N GLY A 753 -37.50 -13.83 36.19
CA GLY A 753 -36.32 -12.95 36.40
C GLY A 753 -36.63 -11.47 36.18
N ARG A 754 -37.87 -11.04 36.26
CA ARG A 754 -38.38 -9.65 36.08
C ARG A 754 -38.61 -9.01 37.44
N MET A 755 -38.34 -7.73 37.60
CA MET A 755 -38.53 -6.98 38.84
C MET A 755 -39.99 -7.10 39.35
N ASP A 756 -40.18 -7.42 40.60
CA ASP A 756 -41.49 -7.39 41.27
C ASP A 756 -41.91 -5.96 41.59
N THR A 757 -42.84 -5.41 40.78
CA THR A 757 -43.31 -4.03 40.91
C THR A 757 -44.15 -3.80 42.19
N ALA A 758 -44.79 -4.84 42.70
CA ALA A 758 -45.54 -4.74 43.97
C ALA A 758 -44.59 -4.60 45.17
N GLN A 759 -43.57 -5.44 45.22
CA GLN A 759 -42.52 -5.31 46.24
C GLN A 759 -41.81 -3.95 46.13
N LEU A 760 -41.52 -3.49 44.91
CA LEU A 760 -40.90 -2.18 44.71
C LEU A 760 -41.75 -1.05 45.36
N ALA A 761 -43.05 -1.06 45.16
CA ALA A 761 -43.95 -0.06 45.75
C ALA A 761 -43.91 -0.11 47.29
N GLU A 762 -43.86 -1.30 47.90
CA GLU A 762 -43.72 -1.49 49.36
C GLU A 762 -42.39 -0.93 49.89
N VAL A 763 -41.26 -1.24 49.21
CA VAL A 763 -39.94 -0.77 49.60
C VAL A 763 -39.84 0.75 49.47
N ILE A 764 -40.40 1.37 48.45
CA ILE A 764 -40.45 2.85 48.28
C ILE A 764 -41.20 3.47 49.46
N THR A 765 -42.38 2.91 49.82
CA THR A 765 -43.18 3.38 50.93
C THR A 765 -42.45 3.28 52.26
N ALA A 766 -41.76 2.18 52.51
CA ALA A 766 -40.94 1.97 53.70
C ALA A 766 -39.78 2.96 53.81
N ASP A 767 -39.02 3.16 52.73
CA ASP A 767 -37.89 4.10 52.68
C ASP A 767 -38.36 5.55 52.91
N ARG A 768 -39.48 5.97 52.37
CA ARG A 768 -40.08 7.29 52.65
C ARG A 768 -40.46 7.44 54.11
N SER A 769 -41.09 6.40 54.69
CA SER A 769 -41.46 6.38 56.13
C SER A 769 -40.25 6.43 57.04
N ALA A 770 -39.11 5.93 56.57
CA ALA A 770 -37.82 6.02 57.25
C ALA A 770 -37.09 7.36 57.05
N GLY A 771 -37.71 8.31 56.38
CA GLY A 771 -37.12 9.64 56.12
C GLY A 771 -36.06 9.65 55.04
N LEU A 772 -36.00 8.61 54.20
CA LEU A 772 -35.12 8.57 53.05
C LEU A 772 -35.77 9.25 51.85
N MET A 773 -34.99 9.61 50.86
CA MET A 773 -35.43 10.28 49.63
C MET A 773 -35.29 9.36 48.41
N PRO A 774 -36.33 8.59 48.03
CA PRO A 774 -36.35 7.89 46.77
C PRO A 774 -36.17 8.88 45.60
N PHE A 775 -35.23 8.60 44.68
CA PHE A 775 -34.96 9.53 43.58
C PHE A 775 -34.86 8.86 42.21
N LEU A 776 -34.54 7.56 42.16
CA LEU A 776 -34.24 6.86 40.91
C LEU A 776 -34.78 5.43 40.94
N VAL A 777 -35.43 4.98 39.89
CA VAL A 777 -35.69 3.59 39.59
C VAL A 777 -35.04 3.22 38.25
N VAL A 778 -34.33 2.11 38.25
CA VAL A 778 -33.67 1.57 37.04
C VAL A 778 -34.36 0.28 36.65
N GLY A 779 -35.03 0.28 35.50
CA GLY A 779 -35.53 -0.93 34.86
C GLY A 779 -34.54 -1.46 33.83
N THR A 780 -34.38 -2.77 33.72
CA THR A 780 -33.47 -3.40 32.81
C THR A 780 -34.21 -3.97 31.60
N ALA A 781 -33.77 -3.59 30.40
CA ALA A 781 -34.23 -4.18 29.15
C ALA A 781 -33.17 -5.19 28.68
N GLY A 782 -33.26 -6.43 29.20
CA GLY A 782 -32.31 -7.50 28.98
C GLY A 782 -31.27 -7.62 30.13
N THR A 783 -31.62 -8.42 31.15
CA THR A 783 -30.72 -8.68 32.27
C THR A 783 -29.50 -9.48 31.82
N VAL A 784 -28.34 -9.23 32.49
CA VAL A 784 -27.06 -9.78 32.04
C VAL A 784 -27.00 -11.29 32.10
N ASN A 785 -27.66 -11.94 33.05
CA ASN A 785 -27.62 -13.38 33.20
C ASN A 785 -28.57 -14.14 32.26
N THR A 786 -29.84 -13.71 32.17
CA THR A 786 -30.90 -14.47 31.49
C THR A 786 -31.52 -13.75 30.29
N GLY A 787 -31.27 -12.43 30.14
CA GLY A 787 -31.90 -11.62 29.09
C GLY A 787 -33.34 -11.20 29.42
N ALA A 788 -33.82 -11.38 30.66
CA ALA A 788 -35.15 -10.99 31.11
C ALA A 788 -35.35 -9.47 30.95
N ILE A 789 -36.55 -9.04 30.65
CA ILE A 789 -36.93 -7.63 30.52
C ILE A 789 -37.89 -7.26 31.64
N ASP A 790 -37.53 -6.29 32.45
CA ASP A 790 -38.35 -5.78 33.53
C ASP A 790 -39.69 -5.23 32.99
N PRO A 791 -40.76 -5.17 33.79
CA PRO A 791 -42.05 -4.66 33.37
C PRO A 791 -42.02 -3.12 33.20
N LEU A 792 -41.35 -2.65 32.14
CA LEU A 792 -41.06 -1.22 31.94
C LEU A 792 -42.28 -0.31 31.93
N ALA A 793 -43.39 -0.78 31.42
CA ALA A 793 -44.65 0.00 31.40
C ALA A 793 -45.19 0.21 32.82
N GLU A 794 -45.11 -0.80 33.69
CA GLU A 794 -45.56 -0.69 35.10
C GLU A 794 -44.59 0.20 35.88
N LEU A 795 -43.27 0.01 35.65
CA LEU A 795 -42.21 0.85 36.25
C LEU A 795 -42.39 2.33 35.88
N ALA A 796 -42.73 2.63 34.61
CA ALA A 796 -43.02 4.00 34.18
C ALA A 796 -44.18 4.63 34.90
N VAL A 797 -45.27 3.86 35.12
CA VAL A 797 -46.45 4.33 35.89
C VAL A 797 -46.05 4.57 37.35
N LEU A 798 -45.38 3.62 37.97
CA LEU A 798 -44.97 3.72 39.39
C LEU A 798 -43.99 4.87 39.58
N ALA A 799 -42.99 5.02 38.73
CA ALA A 799 -42.00 6.09 38.80
C ALA A 799 -42.65 7.47 38.70
N ARG A 800 -43.67 7.64 37.86
CA ARG A 800 -44.43 8.87 37.72
C ARG A 800 -45.29 9.16 38.98
N GLN A 801 -45.95 8.14 39.55
CA GLN A 801 -46.70 8.24 40.78
C GLN A 801 -45.83 8.63 41.96
N GLU A 802 -44.65 8.01 42.02
CA GLU A 802 -43.70 8.20 43.10
C GLU A 802 -42.73 9.35 42.89
N GLN A 803 -42.85 10.08 41.74
CA GLN A 803 -41.94 11.21 41.38
C GLN A 803 -40.45 10.81 41.35
N LEU A 804 -40.19 9.62 40.86
CA LEU A 804 -38.82 9.11 40.65
C LEU A 804 -38.35 9.39 39.23
N TRP A 805 -37.06 9.55 39.03
CA TRP A 805 -36.44 9.45 37.74
C TRP A 805 -36.50 8.00 37.26
N PHE A 806 -37.14 7.78 36.11
CA PHE A 806 -37.18 6.45 35.49
C PHE A 806 -36.09 6.33 34.45
N HIS A 807 -35.10 5.47 34.74
CA HIS A 807 -34.01 5.14 33.83
C HIS A 807 -34.17 3.72 33.32
N VAL A 808 -33.84 3.50 32.03
CA VAL A 808 -33.82 2.16 31.45
C VAL A 808 -32.37 1.81 31.04
N ASP A 809 -31.80 0.80 31.69
CA ASP A 809 -30.58 0.11 31.23
C ASP A 809 -30.99 -0.88 30.14
N GLY A 810 -30.85 -0.44 28.90
CA GLY A 810 -31.12 -1.24 27.70
C GLY A 810 -29.85 -1.73 27.01
N ALA A 811 -28.77 -1.97 27.75
CA ALA A 811 -27.39 -2.21 27.26
C ALA A 811 -27.30 -3.00 25.95
N PHE A 812 -28.07 -4.08 25.80
CA PHE A 812 -28.20 -4.80 24.54
C PHE A 812 -29.68 -4.96 24.09
N GLY A 813 -30.59 -5.07 25.03
CA GLY A 813 -31.99 -5.34 24.74
C GLY A 813 -32.72 -4.19 24.04
N ALA A 814 -32.29 -2.93 24.22
CA ALA A 814 -32.89 -1.78 23.50
C ALA A 814 -32.85 -1.95 21.97
N MET A 815 -31.84 -2.67 21.42
CA MET A 815 -31.75 -2.96 19.99
C MET A 815 -32.88 -3.86 19.47
N ALA A 816 -33.61 -4.57 20.34
CA ALA A 816 -34.80 -5.33 19.99
C ALA A 816 -35.91 -4.44 19.41
N ALA A 817 -35.89 -3.13 19.68
CA ALA A 817 -36.81 -2.15 19.09
C ALA A 817 -36.73 -2.07 17.55
N LEU A 818 -35.66 -2.52 16.94
CA LEU A 818 -35.51 -2.59 15.47
C LEU A 818 -36.27 -3.77 14.86
N SER A 819 -36.66 -4.76 15.67
CA SER A 819 -37.42 -5.91 15.18
C SER A 819 -38.92 -5.72 15.53
N PRO A 820 -39.83 -5.69 14.53
CA PRO A 820 -41.27 -5.59 14.81
C PRO A 820 -41.77 -6.69 15.71
N ALA A 821 -41.16 -7.88 15.66
CA ALA A 821 -41.55 -9.02 16.51
C ALA A 821 -41.11 -8.85 17.98
N LEU A 822 -39.96 -8.22 18.22
CA LEU A 822 -39.38 -8.05 19.55
C LEU A 822 -39.72 -6.71 20.21
N LYS A 823 -40.03 -5.69 19.45
CA LYS A 823 -40.39 -4.33 19.94
C LYS A 823 -41.47 -4.31 21.02
N PRO A 824 -42.55 -5.13 20.97
CA PRO A 824 -43.56 -5.17 22.01
C PRO A 824 -43.05 -5.53 23.41
N HIS A 825 -41.97 -6.27 23.54
CA HIS A 825 -41.36 -6.61 24.84
C HIS A 825 -40.74 -5.38 25.55
N LEU A 826 -40.48 -4.30 24.80
CA LEU A 826 -39.94 -3.04 25.30
C LEU A 826 -41.06 -2.00 25.65
N ALA A 827 -42.33 -2.40 25.72
CA ALA A 827 -43.41 -1.49 26.02
C ALA A 827 -43.13 -0.71 27.33
N GLY A 828 -43.20 0.62 27.29
CA GLY A 828 -42.84 1.52 28.40
C GLY A 828 -41.45 2.13 28.31
N ILE A 829 -40.54 1.67 27.45
CA ILE A 829 -39.20 2.27 27.29
C ILE A 829 -39.29 3.73 26.83
N SER A 830 -40.27 4.04 25.98
CA SER A 830 -40.54 5.42 25.51
C SER A 830 -41.02 6.38 26.58
N ASP A 831 -41.39 5.89 27.77
CA ASP A 831 -41.84 6.71 28.90
C ASP A 831 -40.68 7.05 29.87
N ALA A 832 -39.51 6.47 29.70
CA ALA A 832 -38.36 6.72 30.55
C ALA A 832 -37.86 8.18 30.51
N ASP A 833 -37.27 8.66 31.60
CA ASP A 833 -36.59 9.97 31.65
C ASP A 833 -35.23 9.88 30.95
N SER A 834 -34.60 8.68 30.99
CA SER A 834 -33.37 8.40 30.25
C SER A 834 -33.26 6.92 29.88
N VAL A 835 -32.57 6.66 28.78
CA VAL A 835 -32.28 5.32 28.28
C VAL A 835 -30.78 5.22 27.95
N ALA A 836 -30.13 4.14 28.39
CA ALA A 836 -28.77 3.82 28.07
C ALA A 836 -28.68 2.52 27.26
N PHE A 837 -27.88 2.48 26.18
CA PHE A 837 -27.69 1.25 25.41
C PHE A 837 -26.42 1.29 24.53
N ASP A 838 -26.01 0.12 24.01
CA ASP A 838 -24.80 -0.04 23.20
C ASP A 838 -25.10 -0.45 21.76
N PHE A 839 -24.58 0.32 20.80
CA PHE A 839 -24.55 -0.07 19.39
C PHE A 839 -23.50 -1.19 19.13
N HIS A 840 -22.45 -1.28 19.96
CA HIS A 840 -21.39 -2.26 19.82
C HIS A 840 -21.72 -3.67 20.34
N LYS A 841 -22.93 -3.89 20.83
CA LYS A 841 -23.47 -5.21 21.21
C LYS A 841 -24.34 -5.77 20.09
N LEU A 842 -25.63 -5.89 20.27
CA LEU A 842 -26.56 -6.36 19.23
C LEU A 842 -26.68 -5.43 18.00
N GLY A 843 -26.27 -4.19 18.10
CA GLY A 843 -26.18 -3.26 16.96
C GLY A 843 -25.03 -3.53 16.00
N GLN A 844 -24.16 -4.49 16.29
CA GLN A 844 -23.05 -4.99 15.42
C GLN A 844 -22.03 -3.91 15.01
N VAL A 845 -21.96 -2.79 15.68
CA VAL A 845 -20.97 -1.74 15.47
C VAL A 845 -19.67 -2.13 16.19
N PRO A 846 -18.47 -1.91 15.63
CA PRO A 846 -17.22 -2.15 16.35
C PRO A 846 -17.09 -1.33 17.64
N TYR A 847 -16.41 -1.89 18.65
CA TYR A 847 -16.12 -1.21 19.92
C TYR A 847 -15.36 0.10 19.69
N ASP A 848 -15.63 1.19 20.46
CA ASP A 848 -16.69 1.40 21.44
C ASP A 848 -17.80 2.31 20.90
N ALA A 849 -19.07 2.06 21.27
CA ALA A 849 -20.21 2.86 20.81
C ALA A 849 -21.42 2.66 21.76
N GLY A 850 -21.41 3.32 22.89
CA GLY A 850 -22.54 3.43 23.81
C GLY A 850 -23.29 4.75 23.62
N LEU A 851 -24.54 4.83 24.03
CA LEU A 851 -25.38 6.03 23.97
C LEU A 851 -26.17 6.22 25.25
N LEU A 852 -26.25 7.46 25.72
CA LEU A 852 -27.25 7.94 26.65
C LEU A 852 -28.25 8.83 25.92
N LEU A 853 -29.55 8.53 26.04
CA LEU A 853 -30.66 9.45 25.72
C LEU A 853 -31.24 10.04 27.01
N VAL A 854 -31.55 11.32 27.00
CA VAL A 854 -32.19 12.01 28.11
C VAL A 854 -33.38 12.83 27.56
N ARG A 855 -34.57 12.63 28.11
CA ARG A 855 -35.81 13.23 27.65
C ARG A 855 -35.79 14.75 27.70
N ASP A 856 -35.38 15.32 28.83
CA ASP A 856 -35.26 16.77 29.04
C ASP A 856 -33.85 17.25 28.61
N ALA A 857 -33.76 17.72 27.37
CA ALA A 857 -32.49 18.22 26.78
C ALA A 857 -31.91 19.40 27.56
N LYS A 858 -32.75 20.25 28.15
CA LYS A 858 -32.28 21.37 28.95
C LYS A 858 -31.68 20.90 30.26
N HIS A 859 -32.31 19.99 30.95
CA HIS A 859 -31.85 19.42 32.22
C HIS A 859 -30.52 18.66 31.98
N HIS A 860 -30.45 17.86 30.91
CA HIS A 860 -29.22 17.14 30.53
C HIS A 860 -28.04 18.10 30.39
N ARG A 861 -28.21 19.16 29.60
CA ARG A 861 -27.15 20.17 29.42
C ARG A 861 -26.81 20.89 30.74
N ASP A 862 -27.81 21.32 31.50
CA ASP A 862 -27.60 22.08 32.73
C ASP A 862 -26.87 21.22 33.79
N THR A 863 -27.04 19.89 33.74
CA THR A 863 -26.27 18.94 34.61
C THR A 863 -24.78 18.92 34.31
N PHE A 864 -24.37 19.02 33.05
CA PHE A 864 -22.95 18.78 32.70
C PHE A 864 -22.24 20.02 32.17
N ALA A 865 -22.92 20.96 31.51
CA ALA A 865 -22.27 22.11 30.92
C ALA A 865 -21.47 22.92 31.95
N ALA A 866 -20.23 23.24 31.64
CA ALA A 866 -19.35 24.04 32.46
C ALA A 866 -18.85 25.24 31.65
N PRO A 867 -19.06 26.49 32.13
CA PRO A 867 -18.51 27.67 31.46
C PRO A 867 -17.00 27.71 31.63
N ALA A 868 -16.28 27.68 30.52
CA ALA A 868 -14.82 27.88 30.50
C ALA A 868 -14.48 28.90 29.40
N SER A 869 -13.55 29.84 29.70
CA SER A 869 -13.21 30.93 28.78
C SER A 869 -12.70 30.44 27.42
N TYR A 870 -11.93 29.34 27.40
CA TYR A 870 -11.41 28.72 26.18
C TYR A 870 -12.47 27.91 25.38
N LEU A 871 -13.67 27.71 25.95
CA LEU A 871 -14.83 27.10 25.32
C LEU A 871 -15.91 28.13 24.93
N ALA A 872 -15.57 29.44 24.96
CA ALA A 872 -16.51 30.49 24.62
C ALA A 872 -17.06 30.31 23.21
N ARG A 873 -18.36 30.42 23.06
CA ARG A 873 -19.07 30.32 21.78
C ARG A 873 -18.92 31.62 21.00
N LEU A 874 -18.73 31.50 19.70
CA LEU A 874 -18.72 32.61 18.77
C LEU A 874 -19.95 32.54 17.85
N PRO A 875 -20.40 33.65 17.31
CA PRO A 875 -21.60 33.67 16.46
C PRO A 875 -21.37 32.97 15.09
N ARG A 876 -20.11 32.76 14.69
CA ARG A 876 -19.73 32.11 13.42
C ARG A 876 -18.31 31.53 13.51
N GLY A 877 -17.97 30.69 12.54
CA GLY A 877 -16.66 30.02 12.44
C GLY A 877 -16.61 28.72 13.25
N LEU A 878 -15.41 28.17 13.45
CA LEU A 878 -15.20 26.87 14.07
C LEU A 878 -15.74 26.80 15.52
N ALA A 879 -15.73 27.90 16.25
CA ALA A 879 -16.25 27.98 17.62
C ALA A 879 -17.75 28.31 17.71
N ALA A 880 -18.49 28.28 16.61
CA ALA A 880 -19.95 28.46 16.58
C ALA A 880 -20.68 27.20 17.04
N GLY A 881 -21.98 27.34 17.32
CA GLY A 881 -22.90 26.27 17.71
C GLY A 881 -23.43 26.46 19.12
N GLU A 882 -24.64 25.95 19.35
CA GLU A 882 -25.39 26.19 20.60
C GLU A 882 -25.07 25.15 21.69
N THR A 883 -25.07 23.87 21.35
CA THR A 883 -24.79 22.77 22.27
C THR A 883 -23.75 21.85 21.65
N TRP A 884 -22.65 21.62 22.36
CA TRP A 884 -21.63 20.67 21.95
C TRP A 884 -21.74 19.37 22.77
N PRO A 885 -21.25 18.22 22.29
CA PRO A 885 -21.28 16.98 23.06
C PRO A 885 -20.58 17.07 24.44
N CYS A 886 -19.54 17.87 24.57
CA CYS A 886 -18.89 18.12 25.88
C CYS A 886 -19.77 18.91 26.88
N ASP A 887 -20.92 19.44 26.47
CA ASP A 887 -21.90 20.02 27.37
C ASP A 887 -22.85 18.97 27.95
N LEU A 888 -22.80 17.72 27.43
CA LEU A 888 -23.72 16.63 27.77
C LEU A 888 -23.02 15.47 28.53
N GLY A 889 -21.75 15.64 28.88
CA GLY A 889 -20.98 14.65 29.62
C GLY A 889 -19.59 15.17 30.02
N PRO A 890 -18.76 14.37 30.70
CA PRO A 890 -17.46 14.80 31.21
C PRO A 890 -16.35 14.89 30.15
N ASP A 891 -16.53 14.25 29.00
CA ASP A 891 -15.49 14.09 28.01
C ASP A 891 -15.32 15.32 27.13
N LEU A 892 -14.14 15.97 27.16
CA LEU A 892 -13.79 17.06 26.28
C LEU A 892 -13.10 16.55 24.98
N SER A 893 -12.24 15.56 25.12
CA SER A 893 -11.60 14.88 23.99
C SER A 893 -12.39 13.62 23.64
N ARG A 894 -12.99 13.61 22.45
CA ARG A 894 -13.89 12.54 22.02
C ARG A 894 -13.55 12.07 20.61
N SER A 895 -13.44 10.77 20.41
CA SER A 895 -13.25 10.17 19.08
C SER A 895 -14.52 10.29 18.22
N PHE A 896 -14.38 10.09 16.92
CA PHE A 896 -15.49 10.16 15.98
C PHE A 896 -16.33 8.86 15.98
N ARG A 897 -16.88 8.47 17.15
CA ARG A 897 -17.70 7.25 17.33
C ARG A 897 -18.93 7.21 16.43
N ALA A 898 -19.52 8.38 16.15
CA ALA A 898 -20.71 8.47 15.31
C ALA A 898 -20.51 7.95 13.88
N LEU A 899 -19.28 8.04 13.32
CA LEU A 899 -19.03 7.66 11.92
C LEU A 899 -19.26 6.16 11.69
N LYS A 900 -18.80 5.29 12.58
CA LYS A 900 -18.97 3.85 12.45
C LYS A 900 -20.44 3.42 12.63
N ILE A 901 -21.20 4.09 13.51
CA ILE A 901 -22.63 3.86 13.65
C ILE A 901 -23.35 4.30 12.38
N TRP A 902 -23.06 5.53 11.93
CA TRP A 902 -23.67 6.08 10.72
C TRP A 902 -23.43 5.21 9.49
N LEU A 903 -22.20 4.75 9.29
CA LEU A 903 -21.84 3.94 8.13
C LEU A 903 -22.48 2.55 8.21
N THR A 904 -22.44 1.88 9.36
CA THR A 904 -23.08 0.56 9.55
C THR A 904 -24.60 0.64 9.28
N PHE A 905 -25.28 1.63 9.84
CA PHE A 905 -26.72 1.79 9.63
C PHE A 905 -27.07 2.24 8.20
N SER A 906 -26.24 3.07 7.57
CA SER A 906 -26.45 3.49 6.18
C SER A 906 -26.25 2.36 5.18
N VAL A 907 -25.29 1.47 5.42
CA VAL A 907 -24.99 0.33 4.53
C VAL A 907 -26.01 -0.80 4.69
N HIS A 908 -26.38 -1.13 5.92
CA HIS A 908 -27.25 -2.28 6.18
C HIS A 908 -28.73 -1.92 6.29
N GLY A 909 -29.05 -0.71 6.72
CA GLY A 909 -30.41 -0.30 7.08
C GLY A 909 -30.86 -0.84 8.44
N ALA A 910 -31.78 -0.13 9.11
CA ALA A 910 -32.29 -0.49 10.41
C ALA A 910 -33.02 -1.86 10.39
N ASP A 911 -33.79 -2.14 9.34
CA ASP A 911 -34.56 -3.39 9.22
C ASP A 911 -33.63 -4.62 9.15
N ARG A 912 -32.54 -4.54 8.40
CA ARG A 912 -31.59 -5.66 8.31
C ARG A 912 -30.86 -5.90 9.64
N ILE A 913 -30.51 -4.84 10.35
CA ILE A 913 -29.94 -4.94 11.69
C ILE A 913 -30.97 -5.54 12.66
N GLY A 914 -32.23 -5.10 12.61
CA GLY A 914 -33.33 -5.68 13.38
C GLY A 914 -33.56 -7.16 13.11
N ASN A 915 -33.48 -7.56 11.83
CA ASN A 915 -33.54 -8.98 11.45
C ASN A 915 -32.35 -9.78 12.02
N ALA A 916 -31.15 -9.21 12.07
CA ALA A 916 -29.99 -9.87 12.69
C ALA A 916 -30.18 -10.03 14.21
N VAL A 917 -30.81 -9.05 14.88
CA VAL A 917 -31.18 -9.16 16.31
C VAL A 917 -32.20 -10.27 16.52
N ALA A 918 -33.26 -10.32 15.68
CA ALA A 918 -34.26 -11.38 15.74
C ALA A 918 -33.65 -12.76 15.50
N HIS A 919 -32.74 -12.86 14.53
CA HIS A 919 -32.03 -14.11 14.25
C HIS A 919 -31.16 -14.59 15.44
N CYS A 920 -30.50 -13.69 16.15
CA CYS A 920 -29.78 -14.08 17.38
C CYS A 920 -30.75 -14.66 18.44
N CYS A 921 -31.99 -14.15 18.54
CA CYS A 921 -33.02 -14.71 19.42
C CYS A 921 -33.51 -16.09 18.92
N GLU A 922 -33.66 -16.27 17.61
CA GLU A 922 -34.02 -17.57 17.00
C GLU A 922 -32.97 -18.64 17.28
N VAL A 923 -31.68 -18.32 17.17
CA VAL A 923 -30.59 -19.24 17.53
C VAL A 923 -30.64 -19.61 19.02
N ALA A 924 -30.92 -18.65 19.90
CA ALA A 924 -31.11 -18.92 21.32
C ALA A 924 -32.27 -19.86 21.58
N GLN A 925 -33.40 -19.66 20.92
CA GLN A 925 -34.55 -20.57 20.99
C GLN A 925 -34.23 -21.96 20.43
N ARG A 926 -33.41 -22.06 19.38
CA ARG A 926 -32.94 -23.37 18.86
C ARG A 926 -32.12 -24.12 19.90
N ILE A 927 -31.18 -23.45 20.59
CA ILE A 927 -30.40 -24.06 21.68
C ILE A 927 -31.33 -24.56 22.79
N ALA A 928 -32.35 -23.76 23.18
CA ALA A 928 -33.31 -24.16 24.20
C ALA A 928 -34.14 -25.39 23.78
N ALA A 929 -34.57 -25.44 22.53
CA ALA A 929 -35.29 -26.59 21.99
C ALA A 929 -34.44 -27.85 22.01
N LEU A 930 -33.17 -27.78 21.54
CA LEU A 930 -32.22 -28.87 21.57
C LEU A 930 -31.94 -29.39 22.99
N SER A 931 -31.82 -28.46 23.97
CA SER A 931 -31.63 -28.86 25.37
C SER A 931 -32.83 -29.60 25.96
N SER A 932 -34.02 -29.26 25.48
CA SER A 932 -35.26 -29.99 25.92
C SER A 932 -35.36 -31.39 25.33
N ASP A 933 -34.71 -31.63 24.18
CA ASP A 933 -34.63 -32.97 23.55
C ASP A 933 -33.46 -33.82 24.08
N SER A 934 -32.57 -33.21 24.93
CA SER A 934 -31.39 -33.87 25.49
C SER A 934 -31.62 -34.49 26.87
N ASP A 935 -31.22 -35.72 27.09
CA ASP A 935 -31.23 -36.36 28.40
C ASP A 935 -30.15 -35.77 29.35
N ALA A 936 -29.17 -35.09 28.81
CA ALA A 936 -27.99 -34.57 29.51
C ALA A 936 -28.13 -33.13 29.98
N LEU A 937 -29.00 -32.36 29.34
CA LEU A 937 -29.13 -30.89 29.54
C LEU A 937 -30.51 -30.55 30.11
N GLU A 938 -30.56 -29.41 30.80
CA GLU A 938 -31.83 -28.85 31.27
C GLU A 938 -31.78 -27.31 31.17
N LEU A 939 -32.90 -26.70 30.75
CA LEU A 939 -33.03 -25.24 30.71
C LEU A 939 -33.22 -24.70 32.13
N ARG A 940 -32.38 -23.74 32.56
CA ARG A 940 -32.39 -23.17 33.92
C ARG A 940 -33.08 -21.84 34.06
N ALA A 941 -33.41 -21.18 32.95
CA ALA A 941 -34.19 -19.96 32.92
C ALA A 941 -34.96 -19.85 31.61
N PRO A 942 -36.12 -19.19 31.57
CA PRO A 942 -36.80 -18.91 30.31
C PRO A 942 -35.92 -18.08 29.36
N VAL A 943 -35.97 -18.38 28.08
CA VAL A 943 -35.26 -17.62 27.04
C VAL A 943 -36.09 -16.40 26.63
N ALA A 944 -35.80 -15.26 27.19
CA ALA A 944 -36.54 -14.01 26.94
C ALA A 944 -36.06 -13.25 25.68
N LEU A 945 -34.76 -13.26 25.41
CA LEU A 945 -34.13 -12.67 24.22
C LEU A 945 -33.08 -13.64 23.62
N ASN A 946 -31.84 -13.26 23.64
CA ASN A 946 -30.71 -13.95 22.96
C ASN A 946 -29.78 -14.69 23.94
N ILE A 947 -30.21 -14.96 25.18
CA ILE A 947 -29.40 -15.64 26.21
C ILE A 947 -30.07 -16.94 26.59
N VAL A 948 -29.26 -18.02 26.68
CA VAL A 948 -29.71 -19.35 27.14
C VAL A 948 -28.82 -19.78 28.30
N CYS A 949 -29.45 -20.29 29.37
CA CYS A 949 -28.81 -20.83 30.56
C CYS A 949 -29.08 -22.33 30.66
N LEU A 950 -28.03 -23.16 30.52
CA LEU A 950 -28.13 -24.62 30.52
C LEU A 950 -27.51 -25.21 31.80
N GLY A 951 -28.21 -26.05 32.48
CA GLY A 951 -27.71 -26.93 33.50
C GLY A 951 -27.42 -28.35 32.97
N LEU A 952 -26.76 -29.19 33.78
CA LEU A 952 -26.61 -30.59 33.49
C LEU A 952 -27.54 -31.42 34.38
N THR A 953 -28.12 -32.48 33.84
CA THR A 953 -28.87 -33.49 34.60
C THR A 953 -27.96 -34.38 35.46
N HIS A 954 -26.64 -34.32 35.24
CA HIS A 954 -25.64 -35.12 35.97
C HIS A 954 -25.53 -34.71 37.45
N PRO A 955 -25.34 -35.68 38.39
CA PRO A 955 -25.21 -35.38 39.83
C PRO A 955 -24.12 -34.37 40.14
N ASP A 956 -22.97 -34.44 39.45
CA ASP A 956 -21.82 -33.57 39.65
C ASP A 956 -21.85 -32.29 38.75
N SER A 957 -23.06 -31.82 38.38
CA SER A 957 -23.30 -30.68 37.50
C SER A 957 -22.47 -29.47 37.95
N ASP A 958 -22.43 -29.15 39.23
CA ASP A 958 -21.79 -27.95 39.75
C ASP A 958 -20.28 -27.91 39.50
N THR A 959 -19.62 -29.09 39.46
CA THR A 959 -18.19 -29.25 39.16
C THR A 959 -17.96 -29.32 37.64
N LEU A 960 -18.83 -30.04 36.92
CA LEU A 960 -18.67 -30.31 35.49
C LEU A 960 -18.96 -29.10 34.61
N VAL A 961 -19.88 -28.20 35.00
CA VAL A 961 -20.22 -27.03 34.21
C VAL A 961 -19.00 -26.13 33.95
N PRO A 962 -18.23 -25.68 34.94
CA PRO A 962 -17.01 -24.91 34.68
C PRO A 962 -15.97 -25.66 33.83
N GLU A 963 -15.79 -26.97 34.08
CA GLU A 963 -14.83 -27.80 33.36
C GLU A 963 -15.19 -27.94 31.87
N ILE A 964 -16.48 -28.12 31.56
CA ILE A 964 -16.96 -28.15 30.18
C ILE A 964 -16.69 -26.83 29.46
N VAL A 965 -16.98 -25.68 30.10
CA VAL A 965 -16.74 -24.38 29.51
C VAL A 965 -15.25 -24.17 29.23
N MET A 966 -14.38 -24.53 30.16
CA MET A 966 -12.93 -24.45 29.96
C MET A 966 -12.47 -25.36 28.81
N ASP A 967 -12.94 -26.61 28.78
CA ASP A 967 -12.61 -27.57 27.72
C ASP A 967 -13.01 -27.09 26.33
N LEU A 968 -14.21 -26.53 26.16
CA LEU A 968 -14.69 -25.99 24.89
C LEU A 968 -13.84 -24.80 24.40
N GLN A 969 -13.43 -23.93 25.33
CA GLN A 969 -12.58 -22.77 25.04
C GLN A 969 -11.15 -23.20 24.68
N GLU A 970 -10.52 -24.09 25.48
CA GLU A 970 -9.15 -24.53 25.25
C GLU A 970 -9.00 -25.37 23.96
N ARG A 971 -10.04 -26.12 23.61
CA ARG A 971 -10.11 -26.83 22.31
C ARG A 971 -10.44 -25.90 21.14
N GLY A 972 -10.74 -24.62 21.37
CA GLY A 972 -11.07 -23.63 20.35
C GLY A 972 -12.40 -23.90 19.62
N ILE A 973 -13.32 -24.70 20.21
CA ILE A 973 -14.57 -25.13 19.59
C ILE A 973 -15.66 -24.07 19.77
N ALA A 974 -15.89 -23.67 21.03
CA ALA A 974 -16.89 -22.66 21.40
C ALA A 974 -16.42 -21.91 22.65
N ALA A 975 -16.89 -20.69 22.80
CA ALA A 975 -16.59 -19.89 23.98
C ALA A 975 -17.88 -19.38 24.68
N PRO A 976 -18.68 -20.29 25.32
CA PRO A 976 -19.73 -19.88 26.27
C PRO A 976 -19.10 -19.37 27.56
N SER A 977 -19.92 -18.87 28.49
CA SER A 977 -19.50 -18.44 29.83
C SER A 977 -20.20 -19.25 30.93
N VAL A 978 -19.69 -19.15 32.16
CA VAL A 978 -20.37 -19.66 33.35
C VAL A 978 -21.09 -18.50 34.02
N THR A 979 -22.32 -18.76 34.51
CA THR A 979 -23.03 -17.89 35.45
C THR A 979 -23.69 -18.74 36.54
N THR A 980 -24.35 -18.06 37.49
CA THR A 980 -25.06 -18.73 38.62
C THR A 980 -26.52 -18.41 38.56
N ILE A 981 -27.38 -19.44 38.53
CA ILE A 981 -28.83 -19.31 38.63
C ILE A 981 -29.29 -20.12 39.81
N ALA A 982 -30.05 -19.48 40.70
CA ALA A 982 -30.53 -20.09 41.96
C ALA A 982 -29.42 -20.79 42.76
N GLY A 983 -28.25 -20.13 42.83
CA GLY A 983 -27.08 -20.64 43.58
C GLY A 983 -26.30 -21.76 42.91
N ARG A 984 -26.66 -22.19 41.69
CA ARG A 984 -25.97 -23.26 40.93
C ARG A 984 -25.29 -22.74 39.68
N PRO A 985 -24.07 -23.17 39.33
CA PRO A 985 -23.39 -22.81 38.12
C PRO A 985 -24.12 -23.40 36.91
N VAL A 986 -24.21 -22.59 35.82
CA VAL A 986 -24.83 -22.96 34.56
C VAL A 986 -23.97 -22.52 33.38
N ILE A 987 -24.02 -23.26 32.29
CA ILE A 987 -23.44 -22.83 30.99
C ILE A 987 -24.34 -21.73 30.43
N ARG A 988 -23.77 -20.55 30.21
CA ARG A 988 -24.49 -19.40 29.66
C ARG A 988 -24.02 -19.13 28.23
N ALA A 989 -24.91 -19.24 27.28
CA ALA A 989 -24.70 -18.88 25.88
C ALA A 989 -25.44 -17.58 25.56
N ALA A 990 -24.70 -16.52 25.25
CA ALA A 990 -25.24 -15.25 24.81
C ALA A 990 -25.00 -15.08 23.30
N ILE A 991 -26.05 -15.16 22.53
CA ILE A 991 -25.98 -15.10 21.04
C ILE A 991 -26.03 -13.64 20.61
N VAL A 992 -24.89 -13.06 20.30
CA VAL A 992 -24.75 -11.64 19.98
C VAL A 992 -24.25 -11.43 18.57
N ASN A 993 -23.47 -12.37 18.04
CA ASN A 993 -22.80 -12.24 16.76
C ASN A 993 -23.75 -12.56 15.59
N HIS A 994 -23.91 -11.63 14.67
CA HIS A 994 -24.75 -11.79 13.47
C HIS A 994 -24.31 -12.93 12.52
N ARG A 995 -23.11 -13.50 12.73
CA ARG A 995 -22.56 -14.62 11.93
C ARG A 995 -22.96 -15.99 12.50
N THR A 996 -23.47 -16.02 13.71
CA THR A 996 -23.91 -17.27 14.37
C THR A 996 -25.18 -17.78 13.68
N THR A 997 -25.24 -19.07 13.37
CA THR A 997 -26.30 -19.70 12.62
C THR A 997 -27.05 -20.77 13.48
N LEU A 998 -28.16 -21.29 12.97
CA LEU A 998 -28.87 -22.39 13.62
C LEU A 998 -28.00 -23.67 13.70
N ASP A 999 -27.16 -23.93 12.68
CA ASP A 999 -26.19 -25.04 12.71
C ASP A 999 -25.16 -24.88 13.82
N ASP A 1000 -24.79 -23.62 14.17
CA ASP A 1000 -23.86 -23.36 15.29
C ASP A 1000 -24.55 -23.65 16.65
N ALA A 1001 -25.86 -23.53 16.75
CA ALA A 1001 -26.63 -23.99 17.92
C ALA A 1001 -26.53 -25.51 18.06
N ASP A 1002 -26.76 -26.25 16.98
CA ASP A 1002 -26.64 -27.69 16.94
C ASP A 1002 -25.22 -28.16 17.32
N ARG A 1003 -24.19 -27.48 16.79
CA ARG A 1003 -22.78 -27.71 17.11
C ARG A 1003 -22.44 -27.44 18.58
N LEU A 1004 -22.98 -26.38 19.17
CA LEU A 1004 -22.73 -26.05 20.58
C LEU A 1004 -23.28 -27.14 21.49
N VAL A 1005 -24.54 -27.56 21.29
CA VAL A 1005 -25.17 -28.60 22.13
C VAL A 1005 -24.42 -29.93 22.01
N ALA A 1006 -24.11 -30.36 20.79
CA ALA A 1006 -23.32 -31.55 20.56
C ALA A 1006 -21.93 -31.52 21.22
N ALA A 1007 -21.25 -30.38 21.15
CA ALA A 1007 -19.94 -30.19 21.77
C ALA A 1007 -19.99 -30.20 23.31
N ILE A 1008 -21.06 -29.64 23.92
CA ILE A 1008 -21.28 -29.74 25.36
C ILE A 1008 -21.45 -31.20 25.77
N GLU A 1009 -22.29 -32.00 25.07
CA GLU A 1009 -22.54 -33.41 25.36
C GLU A 1009 -21.28 -34.27 25.18
N GLU A 1010 -20.49 -34.02 24.10
CA GLU A 1010 -19.21 -34.69 23.88
C GLU A 1010 -18.22 -34.37 25.01
N SER A 1011 -18.13 -33.12 25.43
CA SER A 1011 -17.26 -32.68 26.52
C SER A 1011 -17.66 -33.35 27.85
N LEU A 1012 -18.96 -33.38 28.16
CA LEU A 1012 -19.51 -34.08 29.33
C LEU A 1012 -19.12 -35.57 29.31
N ALA A 1013 -19.38 -36.27 28.20
CA ALA A 1013 -19.06 -37.69 28.09
C ALA A 1013 -17.53 -37.97 28.17
N ARG A 1014 -16.68 -37.04 27.76
CA ARG A 1014 -15.22 -37.16 27.88
C ARG A 1014 -14.75 -36.96 29.32
N LEU A 1015 -15.22 -35.91 30.01
CA LEU A 1015 -14.84 -35.62 31.39
C LEU A 1015 -15.30 -36.67 32.37
N THR A 1016 -16.52 -37.19 32.22
CA THR A 1016 -17.05 -38.25 33.07
C THR A 1016 -16.27 -39.56 32.92
N ARG A 1017 -15.83 -39.91 31.68
CA ARG A 1017 -14.93 -41.05 31.47
C ARG A 1017 -13.57 -40.92 32.16
N GLN A 1018 -13.00 -39.70 32.16
CA GLN A 1018 -11.72 -39.42 32.83
C GLN A 1018 -11.83 -39.50 34.34
N GLN A 1019 -12.92 -39.04 34.96
CA GLN A 1019 -13.18 -39.19 36.41
C GLN A 1019 -13.41 -40.64 36.80
N GLY A 1020 -14.03 -41.46 35.97
CA GLY A 1020 -14.22 -42.89 36.20
C GLY A 1020 -12.96 -43.75 36.02
N ALA A 1021 -11.90 -43.21 35.39
CA ALA A 1021 -10.62 -43.88 35.18
C ALA A 1021 -9.54 -43.46 36.22
N ALA A 1022 -9.76 -42.38 36.95
CA ALA A 1022 -8.91 -41.89 38.03
C ALA A 1022 -9.37 -42.45 39.39
#